data_b401de16a3e50f367de1486f09e7888c
#
_entry.id   b401de16a3e50f367de1486f09e7888c
#
_cell.length_a   1.000
_cell.length_b   1.000
_cell.length_c   1.000
_cell.angle_alpha   90.00
_cell.angle_beta   90.00
_cell.angle_gamma   90.00
#
_symmetry.space_group_name_H-M   'P 1'
#
loop_
_entity.id
_entity.type
_entity.pdbx_description
1 polymer ?
#
loop_
_entity_poly.entity_id
_entity_poly.type
_entity_poly.pdbx_seq_one_letter_code
_entity_poly.pdbx_strand_id
1 'polypeptide(L)'
;AVRYGDAVILDHQVHWSVQSATEVLKSKGITVRMIRHSNLEMLEHAIKALRNKARKIWYMADGVYSMYGDFSPLQDLMELSKKYSQLYLYIDDVHGMSWKGPYGTGYVMSVLKELPQNILLFGTLSKTFGASGAVLVCPDKKLHQKIKNFGGPLTFSAQLEPASVAAATASANIHLSPEIYALQSELEQKINYFNHLVGLTDLPLVHTNSSPVFYIGTGRPATGYNFVKKMIDAGFFVNLGLFPAVPVKNTGVRITISRHNKLKDIKVLVDAMIHHFPIAMTDTHTDLSKIHKSFGMPQPKEHHTLATPFEELQLEYTESIQQINKTEWDTCFSGKGTFDWDGLAFLEKVFTNNQLQEHNWGFHYITIKDQDAKIILAAPLTSALLKNDMLSEVNTSKAIEELRIEDPYYMTDVALSLGSVFSEGAHLFLNDAHPKHLRATRLFLEKLEEIKTKVGAQLIILRDFEKTNTLNTFLHEQGFIAIAMPDACELANLHWKSEDGYLNTLSKRSRKHFRKEIKAFENYFTLSIIKDPSPSEIDQFYGLFQQVWRHNLGINTFMFPKKLFVEMGKHQNWEFLVLTLNANLKPSKKAIGVMFCTHSGGTYIPSLVGMDYDQNKKFNTYRQLLYQTIKRANELNCTKIDLGFSASFEKRKLGAKLIPKVAYIQADDNFSLEALDWLRKN
;
A
#
# COMPACT_ATOMS: atom_id res chain seq x y z
N ALA A 1 -15.61 5.77 27.66
CA ALA A 1 -14.41 5.53 28.48
C ALA A 1 -13.31 6.51 28.06
N VAL A 2 -12.95 6.53 26.80
CA VAL A 2 -11.93 7.42 26.23
C VAL A 2 -12.40 8.87 26.19
N ARG A 3 -11.55 9.83 26.55
CA ARG A 3 -11.86 11.27 26.65
C ARG A 3 -10.75 12.11 26.06
N TYR A 4 -11.05 13.38 25.86
CA TYR A 4 -10.03 14.38 25.54
C TYR A 4 -8.88 14.34 26.56
N GLY A 5 -7.64 14.37 26.07
CA GLY A 5 -6.43 14.17 26.85
C GLY A 5 -6.03 12.70 27.09
N ASP A 6 -6.81 11.74 26.60
CA ASP A 6 -6.38 10.33 26.51
C ASP A 6 -5.74 10.07 25.14
N ALA A 7 -5.04 8.93 25.02
CA ALA A 7 -4.55 8.39 23.76
C ALA A 7 -5.00 6.93 23.60
N VAL A 8 -5.06 6.47 22.37
CA VAL A 8 -5.40 5.09 22.00
C VAL A 8 -4.26 4.48 21.20
N ILE A 9 -3.93 3.23 21.49
CA ILE A 9 -3.04 2.40 20.69
C ILE A 9 -3.85 1.16 20.28
N LEU A 10 -3.88 0.86 18.97
CA LEU A 10 -4.58 -0.30 18.42
C LEU A 10 -3.59 -1.40 18.04
N ASP A 11 -3.93 -2.64 18.37
CA ASP A 11 -3.34 -3.77 17.67
C ASP A 11 -3.81 -3.78 16.21
N HIS A 12 -2.91 -4.05 15.27
CA HIS A 12 -3.23 -4.07 13.84
C HIS A 12 -4.32 -5.10 13.47
N GLN A 13 -4.39 -6.22 14.19
CA GLN A 13 -5.38 -7.27 13.95
C GLN A 13 -6.61 -7.19 14.86
N VAL A 14 -6.74 -6.16 15.68
CA VAL A 14 -7.96 -5.97 16.47
C VAL A 14 -9.18 -5.87 15.53
N HIS A 15 -10.28 -6.44 15.95
CA HIS A 15 -11.48 -6.54 15.10
C HIS A 15 -11.89 -5.20 14.48
N TRP A 16 -12.33 -5.22 13.22
CA TRP A 16 -12.73 -4.03 12.45
C TRP A 16 -13.71 -3.11 13.20
N SER A 17 -14.63 -3.67 14.00
CA SER A 17 -15.58 -2.85 14.78
C SER A 17 -14.88 -1.94 15.79
N VAL A 18 -13.77 -2.39 16.39
CA VAL A 18 -12.95 -1.59 17.31
C VAL A 18 -12.19 -0.52 16.53
N GLN A 19 -11.57 -0.88 15.42
CA GLN A 19 -10.88 0.07 14.55
C GLN A 19 -11.84 1.16 14.07
N SER A 20 -12.99 0.79 13.53
CA SER A 20 -14.02 1.73 13.06
C SER A 20 -14.54 2.66 14.16
N ALA A 21 -14.71 2.16 15.38
CA ALA A 21 -15.12 2.98 16.52
C ALA A 21 -14.10 4.07 16.89
N THR A 22 -12.82 3.86 16.59
CA THR A 22 -11.78 4.86 16.89
C THR A 22 -11.77 6.04 15.91
N GLU A 23 -12.39 5.93 14.75
CA GLU A 23 -12.57 7.06 13.82
C GLU A 23 -13.33 8.22 14.47
N VAL A 24 -14.35 7.89 15.29
CA VAL A 24 -15.07 8.89 16.10
C VAL A 24 -14.18 9.54 17.15
N LEU A 25 -13.19 8.82 17.66
CA LEU A 25 -12.23 9.37 18.66
C LEU A 25 -11.26 10.33 17.98
N LYS A 26 -10.77 9.98 16.80
CA LYS A 26 -9.90 10.84 16.00
C LYS A 26 -10.59 12.14 15.61
N SER A 27 -11.83 12.08 15.15
CA SER A 27 -12.61 13.30 14.80
C SER A 27 -12.81 14.25 15.99
N LYS A 28 -12.60 13.76 17.22
CA LYS A 28 -12.59 14.55 18.46
C LYS A 28 -11.20 14.98 18.91
N GLY A 29 -10.17 14.82 18.07
CA GLY A 29 -8.80 15.21 18.36
C GLY A 29 -8.07 14.29 19.36
N ILE A 30 -8.53 13.04 19.54
CA ILE A 30 -7.85 12.06 20.39
C ILE A 30 -6.75 11.38 19.57
N THR A 31 -5.52 11.37 20.09
CA THR A 31 -4.42 10.69 19.45
C THR A 31 -4.68 9.18 19.41
N VAL A 32 -4.69 8.61 18.21
CA VAL A 32 -4.81 7.17 17.99
C VAL A 32 -3.60 6.70 17.19
N ARG A 33 -2.94 5.63 17.65
CA ARG A 33 -1.80 5.00 16.98
C ARG A 33 -2.11 3.53 16.74
N MET A 34 -1.52 2.97 15.70
CA MET A 34 -1.58 1.54 15.40
C MET A 34 -0.19 0.93 15.57
N ILE A 35 -0.11 -0.28 16.08
CA ILE A 35 1.12 -1.06 16.19
C ILE A 35 0.95 -2.40 15.48
N ARG A 36 2.06 -3.02 15.08
CA ARG A 36 2.04 -4.37 14.52
C ARG A 36 1.44 -5.35 15.51
N HIS A 37 0.77 -6.37 14.98
CA HIS A 37 0.09 -7.41 15.73
C HIS A 37 0.97 -7.98 16.85
N SER A 38 0.44 -7.95 18.07
CA SER A 38 1.07 -8.45 19.30
C SER A 38 2.52 -7.98 19.54
N ASN A 39 2.94 -6.86 18.95
CA ASN A 39 4.30 -6.35 19.09
C ASN A 39 4.45 -5.49 20.35
N LEU A 40 4.94 -6.13 21.42
CA LEU A 40 5.09 -5.52 22.73
C LEU A 40 6.17 -4.42 22.76
N GLU A 41 7.21 -4.53 21.92
CA GLU A 41 8.27 -3.49 21.84
C GLU A 41 7.71 -2.21 21.24
N MET A 42 6.96 -2.30 20.13
CA MET A 42 6.28 -1.14 19.56
C MET A 42 5.24 -0.56 20.52
N LEU A 43 4.53 -1.42 21.28
CA LEU A 43 3.58 -0.98 22.30
C LEU A 43 4.29 -0.17 23.38
N GLU A 44 5.37 -0.69 23.93
CA GLU A 44 6.14 0.00 24.99
C GLU A 44 6.74 1.30 24.48
N HIS A 45 7.27 1.32 23.25
CA HIS A 45 7.79 2.53 22.63
C HIS A 45 6.68 3.59 22.46
N ALA A 46 5.49 3.20 21.99
CA ALA A 46 4.34 4.09 21.84
C ALA A 46 3.88 4.65 23.20
N ILE A 47 3.86 3.82 24.26
CA ILE A 47 3.55 4.25 25.65
C ILE A 47 4.55 5.30 26.12
N LYS A 48 5.86 5.06 25.94
CA LYS A 48 6.93 6.00 26.34
C LYS A 48 6.76 7.36 25.63
N ALA A 49 6.43 7.38 24.36
CA ALA A 49 6.20 8.60 23.60
C ALA A 49 4.93 9.38 24.00
N LEU A 50 3.93 8.68 24.57
CA LEU A 50 2.64 9.26 24.93
C LEU A 50 2.51 9.60 26.42
N ARG A 51 3.30 8.99 27.31
CA ARG A 51 3.13 9.07 28.77
C ARG A 51 3.13 10.48 29.35
N ASN A 52 3.86 11.41 28.75
CA ASN A 52 3.94 12.81 29.21
C ASN A 52 2.88 13.71 28.52
N LYS A 53 2.16 13.18 27.52
CA LYS A 53 1.19 13.92 26.70
C LYS A 53 -0.25 13.45 26.95
N ALA A 54 -0.43 12.22 27.43
CA ALA A 54 -1.75 11.62 27.62
C ALA A 54 -2.04 11.34 29.10
N ARG A 55 -3.29 11.59 29.51
CA ARG A 55 -3.77 11.28 30.85
C ARG A 55 -3.94 9.79 31.08
N LYS A 56 -4.51 9.08 30.07
CA LYS A 56 -4.65 7.64 29.98
C LYS A 56 -4.25 7.19 28.60
N ILE A 57 -3.65 6.01 28.51
CA ILE A 57 -3.29 5.36 27.26
C ILE A 57 -4.10 4.07 27.18
N TRP A 58 -4.97 3.95 26.20
CA TRP A 58 -5.80 2.78 25.96
C TRP A 58 -5.16 1.89 24.90
N TYR A 59 -4.79 0.67 25.27
CA TYR A 59 -4.45 -0.34 24.28
C TYR A 59 -5.67 -1.21 23.99
N MET A 60 -6.00 -1.39 22.72
CA MET A 60 -7.17 -2.13 22.26
C MET A 60 -6.73 -3.33 21.43
N ALA A 61 -7.14 -4.53 21.84
CA ALA A 61 -6.76 -5.80 21.24
C ALA A 61 -7.88 -6.84 21.40
N ASP A 62 -7.84 -7.91 20.60
CA ASP A 62 -8.71 -9.07 20.81
C ASP A 62 -8.09 -10.02 21.85
N GLY A 63 -8.91 -10.74 22.57
CA GLY A 63 -8.46 -11.82 23.47
C GLY A 63 -8.05 -13.05 22.66
N VAL A 64 -8.93 -13.44 21.72
CA VAL A 64 -8.69 -14.46 20.69
C VAL A 64 -8.92 -13.80 19.34
N TYR A 65 -7.89 -13.80 18.47
CA TYR A 65 -7.97 -13.15 17.17
C TYR A 65 -8.78 -13.97 16.16
N SER A 66 -9.63 -13.28 15.43
CA SER A 66 -10.68 -13.93 14.62
C SER A 66 -10.18 -14.72 13.43
N MET A 67 -9.02 -14.35 12.85
CA MET A 67 -8.53 -14.95 11.60
C MET A 67 -7.63 -16.15 11.86
N TYR A 68 -6.61 -16.00 12.69
CA TYR A 68 -5.61 -17.05 12.94
C TYR A 68 -5.93 -17.89 14.19
N GLY A 69 -6.86 -17.45 15.03
CA GLY A 69 -7.24 -18.15 16.27
C GLY A 69 -6.18 -18.07 17.37
N ASP A 70 -5.18 -17.21 17.19
CA ASP A 70 -4.13 -16.97 18.17
C ASP A 70 -4.59 -16.07 19.30
N PHE A 71 -3.77 -15.95 20.33
CA PHE A 71 -4.13 -15.34 21.61
C PHE A 71 -3.35 -14.05 21.87
N SER A 72 -4.02 -13.10 22.48
CA SER A 72 -3.36 -11.91 23.02
C SER A 72 -2.34 -12.29 24.10
N PRO A 73 -1.15 -11.65 24.18
CA PRO A 73 -0.14 -11.92 25.22
C PRO A 73 -0.50 -11.25 26.55
N LEU A 74 -1.60 -11.69 27.16
CA LEU A 74 -2.21 -11.03 28.33
C LEU A 74 -1.28 -10.91 29.54
N GLN A 75 -0.41 -11.91 29.78
CA GLN A 75 0.53 -11.87 30.90
C GLN A 75 1.52 -10.72 30.71
N ASP A 76 2.10 -10.58 29.54
CA ASP A 76 3.04 -9.50 29.22
C ASP A 76 2.36 -8.14 29.24
N LEU A 77 1.10 -8.06 28.75
CA LEU A 77 0.29 -6.85 28.84
C LEU A 77 0.02 -6.44 30.28
N MET A 78 -0.16 -7.41 31.18
CA MET A 78 -0.30 -7.15 32.63
C MET A 78 0.99 -6.63 33.25
N GLU A 79 2.15 -7.17 32.85
CA GLU A 79 3.44 -6.63 33.30
C GLU A 79 3.67 -5.18 32.82
N LEU A 80 3.34 -4.88 31.54
CA LEU A 80 3.37 -3.50 31.05
C LEU A 80 2.41 -2.59 31.83
N SER A 81 1.23 -3.08 32.15
CA SER A 81 0.23 -2.35 32.94
C SER A 81 0.68 -2.02 34.34
N LYS A 82 1.43 -2.94 35.01
CA LYS A 82 2.07 -2.68 36.28
C LYS A 82 3.18 -1.62 36.18
N LYS A 83 3.96 -1.68 35.10
CA LYS A 83 5.06 -0.74 34.85
C LYS A 83 4.56 0.68 34.47
N TYR A 84 3.43 0.77 33.79
CA TYR A 84 2.84 2.02 33.31
C TYR A 84 1.41 2.19 33.83
N SER A 85 1.23 2.87 34.96
CA SER A 85 -0.07 3.07 35.62
C SER A 85 -1.11 3.79 34.78
N GLN A 86 -0.69 4.48 33.70
CA GLN A 86 -1.55 5.15 32.73
C GLN A 86 -2.09 4.18 31.67
N LEU A 87 -1.57 2.94 31.59
CA LEU A 87 -2.02 1.96 30.60
C LEU A 87 -3.34 1.33 31.05
N TYR A 88 -4.34 1.45 30.20
CA TYR A 88 -5.65 0.82 30.29
C TYR A 88 -5.83 -0.12 29.11
N LEU A 89 -6.46 -1.26 29.33
CA LEU A 89 -6.69 -2.25 28.29
C LEU A 89 -8.18 -2.29 27.93
N TYR A 90 -8.48 -2.33 26.65
CA TYR A 90 -9.77 -2.73 26.10
C TYR A 90 -9.56 -4.04 25.35
N ILE A 91 -10.13 -5.13 25.88
CA ILE A 91 -9.94 -6.46 25.28
C ILE A 91 -11.29 -6.96 24.76
N ASP A 92 -11.32 -7.26 23.46
CA ASP A 92 -12.43 -7.92 22.80
C ASP A 92 -12.24 -9.43 22.87
N ASP A 93 -12.98 -10.11 23.77
CA ASP A 93 -12.90 -11.56 23.96
C ASP A 93 -14.10 -12.30 23.31
N VAL A 94 -14.67 -11.71 22.29
CA VAL A 94 -15.83 -12.24 21.54
C VAL A 94 -15.58 -13.67 21.04
N HIS A 95 -14.36 -13.96 20.60
CA HIS A 95 -13.94 -15.29 20.13
C HIS A 95 -13.46 -16.22 21.26
N GLY A 96 -13.27 -15.74 22.48
CA GLY A 96 -12.90 -16.54 23.64
C GLY A 96 -14.09 -17.03 24.48
N MET A 97 -15.23 -16.31 24.39
CA MET A 97 -16.43 -16.61 25.19
C MET A 97 -17.00 -18.01 24.96
N SER A 98 -17.59 -18.55 26.00
CA SER A 98 -18.32 -19.82 26.11
C SER A 98 -17.42 -21.06 26.09
N TRP A 99 -16.53 -21.19 25.15
CA TRP A 99 -15.71 -22.39 24.97
C TRP A 99 -14.46 -22.45 25.92
N LYS A 100 -14.11 -21.32 26.55
CA LYS A 100 -12.95 -21.23 27.45
C LYS A 100 -13.34 -20.52 28.75
N GLY A 101 -12.59 -20.84 29.81
CA GLY A 101 -12.74 -20.24 31.13
C GLY A 101 -13.86 -20.85 31.98
N PRO A 102 -13.80 -20.62 33.32
CA PRO A 102 -14.85 -21.07 34.23
C PRO A 102 -16.19 -20.44 33.81
N TYR A 103 -17.24 -21.24 33.83
CA TYR A 103 -18.59 -20.80 33.40
C TYR A 103 -18.64 -20.19 31.98
N GLY A 104 -17.66 -20.52 31.10
CA GLY A 104 -17.59 -19.96 29.78
C GLY A 104 -17.27 -18.47 29.72
N THR A 105 -16.58 -17.93 30.71
CA THR A 105 -16.25 -16.51 30.86
C THR A 105 -15.20 -16.01 29.86
N GLY A 106 -14.66 -16.87 29.01
CA GLY A 106 -13.75 -16.53 27.90
C GLY A 106 -12.28 -16.76 28.23
N TYR A 107 -11.46 -16.51 27.19
CA TYR A 107 -10.01 -16.66 27.30
C TYR A 107 -9.39 -15.70 28.31
N VAL A 108 -9.79 -14.44 28.28
CA VAL A 108 -9.24 -13.40 29.16
C VAL A 108 -9.40 -13.81 30.65
N MET A 109 -10.59 -14.23 31.03
CA MET A 109 -10.85 -14.65 32.41
C MET A 109 -10.20 -15.99 32.75
N SER A 110 -9.96 -16.86 31.79
CA SER A 110 -9.20 -18.09 32.01
C SER A 110 -7.74 -17.84 32.41
N VAL A 111 -7.15 -16.74 31.90
CA VAL A 111 -5.77 -16.32 32.17
C VAL A 111 -5.68 -15.46 33.44
N LEU A 112 -6.51 -14.40 33.52
CA LEU A 112 -6.41 -13.40 34.58
C LEU A 112 -7.08 -13.80 35.89
N LYS A 113 -8.05 -14.72 35.85
CA LYS A 113 -8.90 -15.17 36.98
C LYS A 113 -9.78 -14.07 37.60
N GLU A 114 -9.21 -12.90 37.84
CA GLU A 114 -9.91 -11.68 38.26
C GLU A 114 -9.66 -10.55 37.26
N LEU A 115 -10.67 -9.70 37.01
CA LEU A 115 -10.56 -8.60 36.06
C LEU A 115 -10.04 -7.35 36.79
N PRO A 116 -8.83 -6.85 36.44
CA PRO A 116 -8.26 -5.63 37.01
C PRO A 116 -9.09 -4.38 36.70
N GLN A 117 -8.98 -3.35 37.56
CA GLN A 117 -9.75 -2.11 37.45
C GLN A 117 -9.45 -1.28 36.18
N ASN A 118 -8.31 -1.50 35.58
CA ASN A 118 -7.87 -0.82 34.35
C ASN A 118 -8.19 -1.59 33.05
N ILE A 119 -8.97 -2.67 33.12
CA ILE A 119 -9.39 -3.44 31.95
C ILE A 119 -10.89 -3.29 31.71
N LEU A 120 -11.25 -3.03 30.46
CA LEU A 120 -12.59 -3.19 29.94
C LEU A 120 -12.63 -4.47 29.10
N LEU A 121 -13.50 -5.41 29.47
CA LEU A 121 -13.68 -6.67 28.76
C LEU A 121 -14.99 -6.63 27.96
N PHE A 122 -14.88 -6.83 26.66
CA PHE A 122 -16.02 -6.86 25.75
C PHE A 122 -16.29 -8.29 25.29
N GLY A 123 -17.59 -8.62 25.15
CA GLY A 123 -18.05 -9.90 24.65
C GLY A 123 -19.32 -9.75 23.82
N THR A 124 -19.69 -10.80 23.08
CA THR A 124 -20.89 -10.84 22.27
C THR A 124 -21.83 -11.98 22.68
N LEU A 125 -23.11 -11.73 22.55
CA LEU A 125 -24.15 -12.76 22.69
C LEU A 125 -24.54 -13.39 21.34
N SER A 126 -23.99 -12.87 20.22
CA SER A 126 -24.41 -13.23 18.86
C SER A 126 -23.57 -14.34 18.20
N LYS A 127 -22.59 -14.89 18.88
CA LYS A 127 -21.78 -16.02 18.40
C LYS A 127 -22.11 -17.29 19.18
N THR A 128 -21.16 -17.84 19.91
CA THR A 128 -21.32 -19.10 20.66
C THR A 128 -22.44 -19.03 21.71
N PHE A 129 -22.73 -17.84 22.23
CA PHE A 129 -23.83 -17.63 23.18
C PHE A 129 -25.23 -17.82 22.58
N GLY A 130 -25.35 -17.73 21.25
CA GLY A 130 -26.58 -18.09 20.50
C GLY A 130 -27.74 -17.12 20.61
N ALA A 131 -27.48 -15.83 20.94
CA ALA A 131 -28.51 -14.79 21.04
C ALA A 131 -28.13 -13.54 20.22
N SER A 132 -28.70 -12.40 20.50
CA SER A 132 -28.29 -11.09 19.98
C SER A 132 -27.75 -10.20 21.10
N GLY A 133 -26.92 -9.22 20.74
CA GLY A 133 -26.41 -8.23 21.68
C GLY A 133 -24.96 -8.41 22.05
N ALA A 134 -24.55 -7.56 22.97
CA ALA A 134 -23.17 -7.52 23.46
C ALA A 134 -23.14 -7.23 24.97
N VAL A 135 -22.03 -7.57 25.60
CA VAL A 135 -21.78 -7.33 27.03
C VAL A 135 -20.45 -6.61 27.20
N LEU A 136 -20.44 -5.59 28.06
CA LEU A 136 -19.23 -4.90 28.47
C LEU A 136 -19.06 -5.06 29.99
N VAL A 137 -17.98 -5.70 30.43
CA VAL A 137 -17.62 -5.82 31.83
C VAL A 137 -16.67 -4.69 32.19
N CYS A 138 -17.06 -3.92 33.21
CA CYS A 138 -16.31 -2.76 33.70
C CYS A 138 -16.18 -2.81 35.21
N PRO A 139 -15.00 -3.19 35.77
CA PRO A 139 -14.79 -3.30 37.22
C PRO A 139 -14.81 -1.95 37.96
N ASP A 140 -14.38 -0.86 37.28
CA ASP A 140 -14.43 0.49 37.83
C ASP A 140 -15.89 0.97 37.93
N LYS A 141 -16.46 0.99 39.12
CA LYS A 141 -17.85 1.40 39.40
C LYS A 141 -18.16 2.83 38.90
N LYS A 142 -17.21 3.76 39.00
CA LYS A 142 -17.40 5.14 38.55
C LYS A 142 -17.43 5.22 37.01
N LEU A 143 -16.56 4.49 36.37
CA LEU A 143 -16.54 4.39 34.90
C LEU A 143 -17.78 3.66 34.39
N HIS A 144 -18.16 2.54 35.04
CA HIS A 144 -19.39 1.81 34.71
C HIS A 144 -20.62 2.72 34.73
N GLN A 145 -20.81 3.48 35.81
CA GLN A 145 -21.95 4.41 35.93
C GLN A 145 -21.93 5.50 34.85
N LYS A 146 -20.73 5.98 34.48
CA LYS A 146 -20.60 6.95 33.38
C LYS A 146 -20.94 6.33 32.01
N ILE A 147 -20.49 5.12 31.73
CA ILE A 147 -20.83 4.42 30.50
C ILE A 147 -22.33 4.19 30.42
N LYS A 148 -22.95 3.74 31.52
CA LYS A 148 -24.40 3.51 31.59
C LYS A 148 -25.21 4.80 31.33
N ASN A 149 -24.80 5.95 31.91
CA ASN A 149 -25.57 7.20 31.81
C ASN A 149 -25.32 7.98 30.52
N PHE A 150 -24.11 7.87 29.93
CA PHE A 150 -23.69 8.70 28.81
C PHE A 150 -23.29 7.87 27.57
N GLY A 151 -23.44 6.55 27.59
CA GLY A 151 -23.17 5.68 26.45
C GLY A 151 -24.29 5.79 25.43
N GLY A 152 -24.08 6.52 24.33
CA GLY A 152 -25.09 6.72 23.28
C GLY A 152 -25.78 5.44 22.81
N PRO A 153 -25.05 4.34 22.54
CA PRO A 153 -25.65 3.05 22.15
C PRO A 153 -26.59 2.45 23.22
N LEU A 154 -26.37 2.75 24.48
CA LEU A 154 -27.23 2.25 25.57
C LEU A 154 -28.50 3.09 25.75
N THR A 155 -28.46 4.37 25.35
CA THR A 155 -29.55 5.33 25.57
C THR A 155 -30.44 5.48 24.33
N PHE A 156 -29.85 5.42 23.13
CA PHE A 156 -30.50 5.78 21.86
C PHE A 156 -30.67 4.60 20.90
N SER A 157 -30.41 3.36 21.34
CA SER A 157 -30.73 2.15 20.58
C SER A 157 -31.95 1.44 21.14
N ALA A 158 -32.65 0.69 20.27
CA ALA A 158 -33.72 -0.19 20.71
C ALA A 158 -33.21 -1.25 21.69
N GLN A 159 -34.07 -1.75 22.55
CA GLN A 159 -33.78 -2.86 23.45
C GLN A 159 -33.70 -4.17 22.65
N LEU A 160 -33.07 -5.19 23.25
CA LEU A 160 -33.05 -6.52 22.67
C LEU A 160 -34.46 -7.09 22.56
N GLU A 161 -34.73 -7.79 21.47
CA GLU A 161 -36.03 -8.43 21.23
C GLU A 161 -36.30 -9.51 22.28
N PRO A 162 -37.57 -9.74 22.71
CA PRO A 162 -37.91 -10.75 23.72
C PRO A 162 -37.36 -12.16 23.40
N ALA A 163 -37.37 -12.54 22.12
CA ALA A 163 -36.83 -13.83 21.68
C ALA A 163 -35.31 -13.93 21.94
N SER A 164 -34.54 -12.87 21.64
CA SER A 164 -33.10 -12.79 21.93
C SER A 164 -32.81 -12.80 23.43
N VAL A 165 -33.63 -12.11 24.23
CA VAL A 165 -33.50 -12.14 25.70
C VAL A 165 -33.77 -13.54 26.26
N ALA A 166 -34.78 -14.24 25.75
CA ALA A 166 -35.08 -15.62 26.15
C ALA A 166 -33.95 -16.58 25.77
N ALA A 167 -33.40 -16.46 24.56
CA ALA A 167 -32.24 -17.24 24.11
C ALA A 167 -31.01 -16.96 25.00
N ALA A 168 -30.71 -15.69 25.26
CA ALA A 168 -29.61 -15.30 26.14
C ALA A 168 -29.78 -15.85 27.58
N THR A 169 -31.01 -15.85 28.12
CA THR A 169 -31.32 -16.38 29.41
C THR A 169 -31.11 -17.91 29.46
N ALA A 170 -31.59 -18.63 28.45
CA ALA A 170 -31.36 -20.06 28.34
C ALA A 170 -29.88 -20.41 28.23
N SER A 171 -29.14 -19.69 27.43
CA SER A 171 -27.68 -19.86 27.34
C SER A 171 -26.97 -19.55 28.64
N ALA A 172 -27.35 -18.46 29.32
CA ALA A 172 -26.78 -18.12 30.63
C ALA A 172 -27.02 -19.22 31.69
N ASN A 173 -28.20 -19.84 31.71
CA ASN A 173 -28.50 -20.94 32.59
C ASN A 173 -27.61 -22.17 32.33
N ILE A 174 -27.31 -22.49 31.07
CA ILE A 174 -26.34 -23.52 30.69
C ILE A 174 -24.94 -23.15 31.22
N HIS A 175 -24.50 -21.92 31.01
CA HIS A 175 -23.18 -21.43 31.47
C HIS A 175 -23.04 -21.49 32.98
N LEU A 176 -24.11 -21.24 33.73
CA LEU A 176 -24.12 -21.31 35.20
C LEU A 176 -24.28 -22.74 35.77
N SER A 177 -24.49 -23.73 34.88
CA SER A 177 -24.63 -25.13 35.26
C SER A 177 -23.34 -25.93 35.02
N PRO A 178 -23.20 -27.14 35.59
CA PRO A 178 -22.08 -28.04 35.26
C PRO A 178 -22.03 -28.48 33.81
N GLU A 179 -23.12 -28.33 33.04
CA GLU A 179 -23.22 -28.71 31.65
C GLU A 179 -22.18 -28.02 30.80
N ILE A 180 -21.86 -26.74 31.07
CA ILE A 180 -20.88 -25.96 30.28
C ILE A 180 -19.53 -26.66 30.19
N TYR A 181 -19.07 -27.32 31.27
CA TYR A 181 -17.77 -28.00 31.29
C TYR A 181 -17.76 -29.26 30.43
N ALA A 182 -18.88 -29.99 30.34
CA ALA A 182 -19.02 -31.10 29.42
C ALA A 182 -18.97 -30.62 27.95
N LEU A 183 -19.65 -29.51 27.68
CA LEU A 183 -19.66 -28.88 26.32
C LEU A 183 -18.28 -28.36 25.91
N GLN A 184 -17.55 -27.75 26.87
CA GLN A 184 -16.17 -27.30 26.63
C GLN A 184 -15.24 -28.49 26.39
N SER A 185 -15.30 -29.54 27.20
CA SER A 185 -14.48 -30.75 27.05
C SER A 185 -14.72 -31.45 25.71
N GLU A 186 -15.98 -31.54 25.25
CA GLU A 186 -16.32 -32.12 23.97
C GLU A 186 -15.69 -31.33 22.83
N LEU A 187 -15.75 -30.00 22.89
CA LEU A 187 -15.15 -29.13 21.84
C LEU A 187 -13.61 -29.25 21.88
N GLU A 188 -13.01 -29.25 23.08
CA GLU A 188 -11.55 -29.38 23.24
C GLU A 188 -11.02 -30.70 22.67
N GLN A 189 -11.74 -31.80 22.82
CA GLN A 189 -11.41 -33.09 22.19
C GLN A 189 -11.38 -32.97 20.67
N LYS A 190 -12.34 -32.25 20.06
CA LYS A 190 -12.41 -32.05 18.61
C LYS A 190 -11.30 -31.11 18.11
N ILE A 191 -10.98 -30.07 18.86
CA ILE A 191 -9.84 -29.18 18.59
C ILE A 191 -8.53 -29.98 18.60
N ASN A 192 -8.31 -30.77 19.63
CA ASN A 192 -7.12 -31.60 19.78
C ASN A 192 -7.03 -32.66 18.66
N TYR A 193 -8.17 -33.24 18.28
CA TYR A 193 -8.23 -34.22 17.18
C TYR A 193 -7.88 -33.57 15.83
N PHE A 194 -8.39 -32.38 15.55
CA PHE A 194 -8.03 -31.64 14.33
C PHE A 194 -6.52 -31.30 14.31
N ASN A 195 -5.98 -30.75 15.39
CA ASN A 195 -4.54 -30.46 15.51
C ASN A 195 -3.69 -31.72 15.31
N HIS A 196 -4.11 -32.84 15.88
CA HIS A 196 -3.41 -34.13 15.72
C HIS A 196 -3.40 -34.58 14.24
N LEU A 197 -4.54 -34.56 13.59
CA LEU A 197 -4.66 -34.96 12.18
C LEU A 197 -3.82 -34.08 11.26
N VAL A 198 -3.93 -32.73 11.41
CA VAL A 198 -3.15 -31.81 10.58
C VAL A 198 -1.66 -31.88 10.87
N GLY A 199 -1.29 -32.09 12.14
CA GLY A 199 0.12 -32.26 12.54
C GLY A 199 0.81 -33.50 11.96
N LEU A 200 0.07 -34.44 11.39
CA LEU A 200 0.57 -35.61 10.65
C LEU A 200 0.72 -35.34 9.12
N THR A 201 0.50 -34.12 8.68
CA THR A 201 0.49 -33.72 7.28
C THR A 201 1.44 -32.54 7.01
N ASP A 202 1.70 -32.28 5.74
CA ASP A 202 2.43 -31.08 5.28
C ASP A 202 1.51 -29.87 5.04
N LEU A 203 0.25 -29.92 5.49
CA LEU A 203 -0.65 -28.78 5.38
C LEU A 203 -0.11 -27.60 6.21
N PRO A 204 0.04 -26.41 5.62
CA PRO A 204 0.65 -25.26 6.30
C PRO A 204 -0.31 -24.60 7.30
N LEU A 205 -0.49 -25.25 8.47
CA LEU A 205 -1.23 -24.70 9.59
C LEU A 205 -0.43 -23.55 10.20
N VAL A 206 -0.95 -22.33 10.06
CA VAL A 206 -0.23 -21.10 10.43
C VAL A 206 0.09 -21.03 11.93
N HIS A 207 -0.87 -21.43 12.76
CA HIS A 207 -0.70 -21.54 14.20
C HIS A 207 -1.32 -22.83 14.72
N THR A 208 -0.54 -23.63 15.46
CA THR A 208 -1.08 -24.69 16.32
C THR A 208 -1.57 -24.05 17.60
N ASN A 209 -2.88 -24.06 17.84
CA ASN A 209 -3.47 -23.41 18.99
C ASN A 209 -4.61 -24.25 19.61
N SER A 210 -5.07 -23.86 20.79
CA SER A 210 -6.18 -24.51 21.49
C SER A 210 -7.53 -23.81 21.24
N SER A 211 -7.60 -22.90 20.27
CA SER A 211 -8.87 -22.27 19.87
C SER A 211 -9.60 -23.11 18.82
N PRO A 212 -10.93 -22.96 18.66
CA PRO A 212 -11.69 -23.66 17.62
C PRO A 212 -11.51 -23.05 16.22
N VAL A 213 -10.62 -22.08 16.05
CA VAL A 213 -10.34 -21.40 14.80
C VAL A 213 -8.96 -21.80 14.30
N PHE A 214 -8.90 -22.25 13.05
CA PHE A 214 -7.66 -22.68 12.39
C PHE A 214 -7.49 -21.98 11.06
N TYR A 215 -6.25 -21.82 10.63
CA TYR A 215 -5.92 -21.17 9.39
C TYR A 215 -4.87 -21.95 8.61
N ILE A 216 -5.26 -22.47 7.44
CA ILE A 216 -4.35 -23.15 6.51
C ILE A 216 -3.86 -22.13 5.51
N GLY A 217 -2.57 -21.83 5.51
CA GLY A 217 -1.98 -20.86 4.62
C GLY A 217 -1.98 -21.31 3.16
N THR A 218 -2.32 -20.43 2.22
CA THR A 218 -2.21 -20.69 0.79
C THR A 218 -1.27 -19.70 0.10
N GLY A 219 -0.84 -18.66 0.80
CA GLY A 219 0.06 -17.63 0.32
C GLY A 219 -0.64 -16.66 -0.63
N ARG A 220 -0.70 -16.95 -1.91
CA ARG A 220 -1.31 -16.05 -2.91
C ARG A 220 -2.81 -16.26 -3.06
N PRO A 221 -3.58 -15.22 -3.44
CA PRO A 221 -5.02 -15.32 -3.68
C PRO A 221 -5.41 -16.39 -4.69
N ALA A 222 -4.66 -16.54 -5.80
CA ALA A 222 -4.92 -17.56 -6.81
C ALA A 222 -5.00 -18.98 -6.21
N THR A 223 -4.04 -19.33 -5.34
CA THR A 223 -4.01 -20.63 -4.66
C THR A 223 -5.17 -20.78 -3.69
N GLY A 224 -5.48 -19.72 -2.95
CA GLY A 224 -6.63 -19.69 -2.05
C GLY A 224 -7.96 -19.92 -2.76
N TYR A 225 -8.22 -19.19 -3.84
CA TYR A 225 -9.41 -19.36 -4.66
C TYR A 225 -9.52 -20.78 -5.24
N ASN A 226 -8.43 -21.29 -5.82
CA ASN A 226 -8.41 -22.63 -6.41
C ASN A 226 -8.69 -23.71 -5.36
N PHE A 227 -8.04 -23.60 -4.19
CA PHE A 227 -8.21 -24.56 -3.11
C PHE A 227 -9.63 -24.53 -2.53
N VAL A 228 -10.16 -23.34 -2.21
CA VAL A 228 -11.52 -23.19 -1.68
C VAL A 228 -12.55 -23.73 -2.66
N LYS A 229 -12.40 -23.45 -3.97
CA LYS A 229 -13.30 -24.00 -4.99
C LYS A 229 -13.31 -25.53 -4.97
N LYS A 230 -12.13 -26.17 -4.93
CA LYS A 230 -12.03 -27.64 -4.85
C LYS A 230 -12.65 -28.20 -3.58
N MET A 231 -12.49 -27.50 -2.44
CA MET A 231 -13.11 -27.90 -1.18
C MET A 231 -14.64 -27.79 -1.23
N ILE A 232 -15.17 -26.73 -1.83
CA ILE A 232 -16.64 -26.56 -2.03
C ILE A 232 -17.18 -27.65 -2.96
N ASP A 233 -16.49 -27.93 -4.07
CA ASP A 233 -16.86 -28.99 -5.02
C ASP A 233 -16.84 -30.38 -4.35
N ALA A 234 -15.99 -30.57 -3.33
CA ALA A 234 -15.94 -31.76 -2.49
C ALA A 234 -16.96 -31.77 -1.33
N GLY A 235 -17.81 -30.74 -1.22
CA GLY A 235 -18.87 -30.63 -0.23
C GLY A 235 -18.49 -29.96 1.10
N PHE A 236 -17.33 -29.30 1.17
CA PHE A 236 -16.88 -28.60 2.36
C PHE A 236 -16.97 -27.10 2.22
N PHE A 237 -17.80 -26.46 3.03
CA PHE A 237 -17.90 -25.00 3.12
C PHE A 237 -16.82 -24.46 4.06
N VAL A 238 -15.72 -23.96 3.47
CA VAL A 238 -14.62 -23.32 4.19
C VAL A 238 -14.52 -21.84 3.81
N ASN A 239 -13.98 -21.01 4.69
CA ASN A 239 -13.91 -19.57 4.47
C ASN A 239 -12.53 -19.18 3.92
N LEU A 240 -12.52 -18.38 2.85
CA LEU A 240 -11.30 -17.80 2.32
C LEU A 240 -10.95 -16.51 3.05
N GLY A 241 -9.77 -16.44 3.64
CA GLY A 241 -9.19 -15.21 4.19
C GLY A 241 -8.47 -14.44 3.10
N LEU A 242 -8.93 -13.23 2.82
CA LEU A 242 -8.40 -12.33 1.80
C LEU A 242 -8.11 -10.94 2.40
N PHE A 243 -7.33 -10.15 1.71
CA PHE A 243 -7.21 -8.73 2.00
C PHE A 243 -8.62 -8.05 1.95
N PRO A 244 -8.95 -7.15 2.87
CA PRO A 244 -8.11 -6.59 3.95
C PRO A 244 -8.11 -7.39 5.27
N ALA A 245 -8.84 -8.50 5.38
CA ALA A 245 -8.92 -9.29 6.62
C ALA A 245 -7.58 -9.95 7.01
N VAL A 246 -6.74 -10.22 6.01
CA VAL A 246 -5.35 -10.68 6.17
C VAL A 246 -4.47 -10.00 5.13
N PRO A 247 -3.14 -9.90 5.33
CA PRO A 247 -2.22 -9.45 4.28
C PRO A 247 -2.38 -10.26 3.00
N VAL A 248 -2.18 -9.62 1.84
CA VAL A 248 -2.43 -10.26 0.53
C VAL A 248 -1.64 -11.56 0.36
N LYS A 249 -0.37 -11.59 0.81
CA LYS A 249 0.48 -12.78 0.77
C LYS A 249 0.14 -13.81 1.84
N ASN A 250 -0.72 -13.48 2.79
CA ASN A 250 -1.18 -14.36 3.85
C ASN A 250 -2.60 -14.89 3.58
N THR A 251 -3.00 -14.94 2.31
CA THR A 251 -4.24 -15.61 1.91
C THR A 251 -4.22 -17.05 2.40
N GLY A 252 -5.37 -17.52 2.88
CA GLY A 252 -5.49 -18.89 3.38
C GLY A 252 -6.94 -19.27 3.65
N VAL A 253 -7.13 -20.47 4.14
CA VAL A 253 -8.43 -21.04 4.43
C VAL A 253 -8.65 -21.05 5.93
N ARG A 254 -9.67 -20.32 6.37
CA ARG A 254 -10.12 -20.31 7.76
C ARG A 254 -11.13 -21.42 8.00
N ILE A 255 -10.86 -22.23 9.01
CA ILE A 255 -11.67 -23.37 9.43
C ILE A 255 -12.13 -23.13 10.85
N THR A 256 -13.41 -23.36 11.13
CA THR A 256 -13.97 -23.31 12.48
C THR A 256 -14.52 -24.67 12.85
N ILE A 257 -14.01 -25.27 13.92
CA ILE A 257 -14.49 -26.52 14.49
C ILE A 257 -15.56 -26.20 15.56
N SER A 258 -16.67 -26.89 15.49
CA SER A 258 -17.76 -26.74 16.43
C SER A 258 -18.15 -28.08 17.05
N ARG A 259 -18.98 -28.06 18.11
CA ARG A 259 -19.54 -29.28 18.69
C ARG A 259 -20.39 -30.08 17.72
N HIS A 260 -21.00 -29.46 16.72
CA HIS A 260 -21.81 -30.13 15.69
C HIS A 260 -21.00 -31.02 14.75
N ASN A 261 -19.71 -30.73 14.57
CA ASN A 261 -18.83 -31.56 13.76
C ASN A 261 -18.56 -32.89 14.47
N LYS A 262 -18.79 -34.00 13.77
CA LYS A 262 -18.40 -35.33 14.26
C LYS A 262 -16.92 -35.58 13.98
N LEU A 263 -16.25 -36.40 14.77
CA LEU A 263 -14.83 -36.75 14.54
C LEU A 263 -14.62 -37.32 13.14
N LYS A 264 -15.59 -38.09 12.62
CA LYS A 264 -15.56 -38.58 11.24
C LYS A 264 -15.54 -37.45 10.22
N ASP A 265 -16.37 -36.41 10.41
CA ASP A 265 -16.46 -35.29 9.49
C ASP A 265 -15.16 -34.48 9.48
N ILE A 266 -14.54 -34.29 10.66
CA ILE A 266 -13.23 -33.64 10.82
C ILE A 266 -12.16 -34.43 10.06
N LYS A 267 -12.15 -35.77 10.17
CA LYS A 267 -11.21 -36.60 9.44
C LYS A 267 -11.40 -36.46 7.93
N VAL A 268 -12.62 -36.57 7.43
CA VAL A 268 -12.92 -36.49 6.00
C VAL A 268 -12.56 -35.08 5.45
N LEU A 269 -12.74 -34.01 6.23
CA LEU A 269 -12.29 -32.66 5.89
C LEU A 269 -10.75 -32.63 5.71
N VAL A 270 -9.99 -33.18 6.66
CA VAL A 270 -8.54 -33.21 6.58
C VAL A 270 -8.07 -34.05 5.39
N ASP A 271 -8.67 -35.22 5.17
CA ASP A 271 -8.37 -36.10 4.02
C ASP A 271 -8.61 -35.34 2.69
N ALA A 272 -9.72 -34.59 2.59
CA ALA A 272 -10.01 -33.77 1.40
C ALA A 272 -8.99 -32.63 1.23
N MET A 273 -8.56 -31.99 2.32
CA MET A 273 -7.48 -30.98 2.25
C MET A 273 -6.18 -31.57 1.75
N ILE A 274 -5.75 -32.72 2.29
CA ILE A 274 -4.53 -33.43 1.85
C ILE A 274 -4.59 -33.74 0.34
N HIS A 275 -5.77 -34.14 -0.15
CA HIS A 275 -5.94 -34.45 -1.57
C HIS A 275 -5.91 -33.22 -2.45
N HIS A 276 -6.66 -32.17 -2.10
CA HIS A 276 -6.89 -31.02 -2.97
C HIS A 276 -5.81 -29.92 -2.87
N PHE A 277 -5.08 -29.84 -1.77
CA PHE A 277 -4.10 -28.78 -1.56
C PHE A 277 -2.90 -28.87 -2.54
N PRO A 278 -2.27 -30.04 -2.75
CA PRO A 278 -1.20 -30.16 -3.75
C PRO A 278 -1.67 -29.85 -5.18
N ILE A 279 -2.90 -30.24 -5.52
CA ILE A 279 -3.48 -29.95 -6.83
C ILE A 279 -3.62 -28.43 -7.01
N ALA A 280 -4.14 -27.73 -5.99
CA ALA A 280 -4.26 -26.28 -6.02
C ALA A 280 -2.91 -25.57 -6.16
N MET A 281 -1.88 -26.07 -5.48
CA MET A 281 -0.50 -25.54 -5.64
C MET A 281 0.02 -25.74 -7.07
N THR A 282 -0.17 -26.92 -7.63
CA THR A 282 0.25 -27.23 -9.02
C THR A 282 -0.48 -26.34 -10.02
N ASP A 283 -1.81 -26.25 -9.93
CA ASP A 283 -2.64 -25.44 -10.83
C ASP A 283 -2.25 -23.95 -10.81
N THR A 284 -1.74 -23.46 -9.68
CA THR A 284 -1.39 -22.05 -9.49
C THR A 284 0.13 -21.78 -9.48
N HIS A 285 0.93 -22.80 -9.80
CA HIS A 285 2.38 -22.71 -9.89
C HIS A 285 3.05 -22.16 -8.61
N THR A 286 2.61 -22.65 -7.45
CA THR A 286 3.22 -22.33 -6.15
C THR A 286 3.73 -23.61 -5.48
N ASP A 287 4.43 -23.46 -4.39
CA ASP A 287 4.98 -24.57 -3.59
C ASP A 287 4.92 -24.24 -2.08
N LEU A 288 5.13 -25.26 -1.25
CA LEU A 288 5.10 -25.12 0.21
C LEU A 288 6.17 -24.15 0.72
N SER A 289 7.35 -24.10 0.10
CA SER A 289 8.43 -23.20 0.54
C SER A 289 8.02 -21.73 0.39
N LYS A 290 7.40 -21.37 -0.74
CA LYS A 290 6.85 -20.01 -0.97
C LYS A 290 5.74 -19.68 0.02
N ILE A 291 4.86 -20.64 0.32
CA ILE A 291 3.78 -20.45 1.30
C ILE A 291 4.38 -20.26 2.70
N HIS A 292 5.28 -21.14 3.14
CA HIS A 292 5.93 -21.02 4.45
C HIS A 292 6.67 -19.68 4.59
N LYS A 293 7.39 -19.25 3.54
CA LYS A 293 8.07 -17.94 3.53
C LYS A 293 7.09 -16.79 3.75
N SER A 294 5.91 -16.82 3.11
CA SER A 294 4.92 -15.75 3.22
C SER A 294 4.33 -15.59 4.62
N PHE A 295 4.28 -16.68 5.40
CA PHE A 295 3.79 -16.68 6.78
C PHE A 295 4.91 -16.65 7.84
N GLY A 296 6.19 -16.56 7.44
CA GLY A 296 7.31 -16.63 8.37
C GLY A 296 7.43 -17.98 9.09
N MET A 297 6.89 -19.05 8.50
CA MET A 297 6.95 -20.40 9.03
C MET A 297 8.30 -21.04 8.76
N PRO A 298 8.74 -22.03 9.59
CA PRO A 298 9.91 -22.83 9.30
C PRO A 298 9.81 -23.48 7.92
N GLN A 299 10.92 -23.51 7.17
CA GLN A 299 10.91 -24.12 5.84
C GLN A 299 10.63 -25.64 5.94
N PRO A 300 9.88 -26.22 4.96
CA PRO A 300 9.62 -27.65 4.91
C PRO A 300 10.93 -28.44 4.83
N LYS A 301 10.97 -29.63 5.45
CA LYS A 301 12.17 -30.47 5.49
C LYS A 301 12.59 -31.06 4.14
N GLU A 302 11.66 -31.16 3.20
CA GLU A 302 11.92 -31.61 1.83
C GLU A 302 11.52 -30.53 0.83
N HIS A 303 12.46 -30.12 -0.02
CA HIS A 303 12.17 -29.29 -1.16
C HIS A 303 11.53 -30.16 -2.26
N HIS A 304 10.21 -30.30 -2.26
CA HIS A 304 9.51 -30.63 -3.48
C HIS A 304 9.54 -29.41 -4.41
N THR A 305 10.71 -29.14 -4.96
CA THR A 305 10.79 -28.36 -6.19
C THR A 305 10.08 -29.20 -7.25
N LEU A 306 8.88 -28.80 -7.60
CA LEU A 306 8.28 -29.22 -8.85
C LEU A 306 9.28 -28.79 -9.93
N ALA A 307 10.07 -29.73 -10.40
CA ALA A 307 10.91 -29.55 -11.58
C ALA A 307 9.95 -29.10 -12.68
N THR A 308 9.96 -27.81 -12.99
CA THR A 308 9.28 -27.28 -14.17
C THR A 308 10.00 -27.89 -15.38
N PRO A 309 9.36 -28.78 -16.14
CA PRO A 309 9.99 -29.27 -17.36
C PRO A 309 10.06 -28.11 -18.35
N PHE A 310 11.24 -27.84 -18.85
CA PHE A 310 11.60 -26.96 -19.94
C PHE A 310 11.64 -25.47 -19.64
N GLU A 311 12.85 -24.96 -19.48
CA GLU A 311 13.25 -23.58 -19.68
C GLU A 311 13.06 -23.18 -21.15
N GLU A 312 11.82 -22.87 -21.53
CA GLU A 312 11.53 -22.35 -22.87
C GLU A 312 11.66 -20.82 -22.96
N LEU A 313 11.95 -20.15 -21.86
CA LEU A 313 12.14 -18.71 -21.77
C LEU A 313 13.49 -18.40 -21.11
N GLN A 314 14.21 -17.46 -21.67
CA GLN A 314 15.48 -16.97 -21.14
C GLN A 314 15.24 -15.68 -20.37
N LEU A 315 15.55 -15.65 -19.06
CA LEU A 315 15.53 -14.47 -18.23
C LEU A 315 16.95 -13.93 -18.06
N GLU A 316 17.14 -12.69 -18.50
CA GLU A 316 18.37 -11.93 -18.30
C GLU A 316 18.13 -10.84 -17.24
N TYR A 317 19.05 -10.69 -16.30
CA TYR A 317 19.02 -9.69 -15.24
C TYR A 317 20.36 -9.00 -15.08
N THR A 318 20.35 -7.68 -14.98
CA THR A 318 21.55 -6.88 -14.71
C THR A 318 21.21 -5.66 -13.85
N GLU A 319 22.23 -5.10 -13.20
CA GLU A 319 22.12 -3.91 -12.33
C GLU A 319 22.67 -2.64 -12.99
N SER A 320 23.06 -2.69 -14.25
CA SER A 320 23.45 -1.52 -15.04
C SER A 320 22.98 -1.64 -16.48
N ILE A 321 22.43 -0.55 -17.02
CA ILE A 321 22.02 -0.44 -18.41
C ILE A 321 23.20 -0.58 -19.37
N GLN A 322 24.42 -0.27 -18.89
CA GLN A 322 25.65 -0.40 -19.70
C GLN A 322 25.93 -1.84 -20.12
N GLN A 323 25.36 -2.84 -19.45
CA GLN A 323 25.49 -4.25 -19.77
C GLN A 323 24.45 -4.75 -20.79
N ILE A 324 23.53 -3.88 -21.20
CA ILE A 324 22.46 -4.20 -22.15
C ILE A 324 22.77 -3.56 -23.50
N ASN A 325 22.53 -4.32 -24.57
CA ASN A 325 22.66 -3.78 -25.92
C ASN A 325 21.63 -2.66 -26.17
N LYS A 326 22.13 -1.45 -26.47
CA LYS A 326 21.31 -0.27 -26.68
C LYS A 326 20.25 -0.46 -27.74
N THR A 327 20.63 -1.01 -28.90
CA THR A 327 19.67 -1.18 -30.01
C THR A 327 18.56 -2.14 -29.64
N GLU A 328 18.88 -3.21 -28.93
CA GLU A 328 17.90 -4.19 -28.47
C GLU A 328 16.92 -3.57 -27.44
N TRP A 329 17.45 -2.86 -26.42
CA TRP A 329 16.62 -2.19 -25.41
C TRP A 329 15.71 -1.13 -26.03
N ASP A 330 16.23 -0.32 -26.93
CA ASP A 330 15.49 0.76 -27.56
C ASP A 330 14.39 0.26 -28.52
N THR A 331 14.43 -1.01 -28.98
CA THR A 331 13.25 -1.58 -29.69
C THR A 331 12.00 -1.63 -28.80
N CYS A 332 12.19 -1.76 -27.48
CA CYS A 332 11.11 -1.80 -26.51
C CYS A 332 10.71 -0.41 -26.00
N PHE A 333 11.66 0.52 -25.88
CA PHE A 333 11.48 1.75 -25.12
C PHE A 333 11.76 3.05 -25.86
N SER A 334 12.20 3.01 -27.10
CA SER A 334 12.39 4.24 -27.88
C SER A 334 11.10 5.06 -27.95
N GLY A 335 11.24 6.36 -27.72
CA GLY A 335 10.11 7.30 -27.72
C GLY A 335 9.19 7.25 -26.51
N LYS A 336 9.53 6.46 -25.48
CA LYS A 336 8.76 6.32 -24.26
C LYS A 336 9.28 7.16 -23.08
N GLY A 337 10.23 8.05 -23.31
CA GLY A 337 10.73 8.98 -22.30
C GLY A 337 12.10 8.62 -21.74
N THR A 338 12.30 8.90 -20.44
CA THR A 338 13.60 8.72 -19.77
C THR A 338 13.92 7.26 -19.41
N PHE A 339 13.28 6.31 -20.01
CA PHE A 339 13.57 4.88 -19.85
C PHE A 339 13.96 4.16 -21.15
N ASP A 340 14.30 4.90 -22.22
CA ASP A 340 15.20 4.43 -23.25
C ASP A 340 16.62 4.28 -22.69
N TRP A 341 17.52 3.68 -23.44
CA TRP A 341 18.86 3.38 -22.95
C TRP A 341 19.63 4.61 -22.46
N ASP A 342 19.58 5.73 -23.22
CA ASP A 342 20.27 6.97 -22.85
C ASP A 342 19.67 7.62 -21.60
N GLY A 343 18.32 7.60 -21.47
CA GLY A 343 17.62 8.11 -20.31
C GLY A 343 17.95 7.31 -19.04
N LEU A 344 18.06 5.99 -19.13
CA LEU A 344 18.43 5.15 -17.99
C LEU A 344 19.90 5.32 -17.62
N ALA A 345 20.81 5.43 -18.58
CA ALA A 345 22.21 5.74 -18.33
C ALA A 345 22.39 7.11 -17.64
N PHE A 346 21.57 8.07 -18.04
CA PHE A 346 21.50 9.38 -17.37
C PHE A 346 21.03 9.25 -15.92
N LEU A 347 19.98 8.48 -15.64
CA LEU A 347 19.47 8.27 -14.28
C LEU A 347 20.49 7.54 -13.41
N GLU A 348 21.16 6.50 -13.89
CA GLU A 348 22.24 5.82 -13.17
C GLU A 348 23.36 6.82 -12.76
N LYS A 349 23.75 7.69 -13.69
CA LYS A 349 24.77 8.71 -13.42
C LYS A 349 24.35 9.69 -12.33
N VAL A 350 23.08 10.08 -12.32
CA VAL A 350 22.54 11.06 -11.36
C VAL A 350 22.36 10.45 -9.98
N PHE A 351 21.71 9.29 -9.89
CA PHE A 351 21.21 8.73 -8.65
C PHE A 351 22.13 7.64 -8.06
N THR A 352 23.41 7.73 -8.32
CA THR A 352 24.44 6.91 -7.67
C THR A 352 25.56 7.80 -7.12
N ASN A 353 26.27 7.32 -6.11
CA ASN A 353 27.42 8.01 -5.50
C ASN A 353 27.09 9.42 -4.99
N ASN A 354 25.95 9.58 -4.34
CA ASN A 354 25.54 10.81 -3.66
C ASN A 354 25.76 10.68 -2.15
N GLN A 355 25.79 11.81 -1.43
CA GLN A 355 26.01 11.84 0.02
C GLN A 355 24.79 11.37 0.82
N LEU A 356 23.58 11.76 0.38
CA LEU A 356 22.32 11.43 1.06
C LEU A 356 21.78 10.09 0.53
N GLN A 357 21.24 9.27 1.43
CA GLN A 357 20.79 7.93 1.07
C GLN A 357 19.59 7.95 0.09
N GLU A 358 18.67 8.91 0.22
CA GLU A 358 17.52 9.06 -0.67
C GLU A 358 17.90 9.44 -2.11
N HIS A 359 19.13 9.85 -2.33
CA HIS A 359 19.68 10.16 -3.64
C HIS A 359 20.48 9.01 -4.26
N ASN A 360 20.56 7.87 -3.58
CA ASN A 360 21.24 6.68 -4.10
C ASN A 360 20.21 5.58 -4.37
N TRP A 361 19.98 5.33 -5.64
CA TRP A 361 19.05 4.30 -6.11
C TRP A 361 19.81 3.07 -6.58
N GLY A 362 19.24 1.88 -6.36
CA GLY A 362 19.64 0.68 -7.06
C GLY A 362 18.89 0.58 -8.39
N PHE A 363 19.56 0.13 -9.42
CA PHE A 363 18.98 -0.05 -10.76
C PHE A 363 18.95 -1.54 -11.10
N HIS A 364 17.84 -1.97 -11.71
CA HIS A 364 17.62 -3.37 -12.05
C HIS A 364 16.91 -3.45 -13.38
N TYR A 365 17.42 -4.28 -14.28
CA TYR A 365 16.89 -4.46 -15.62
C TYR A 365 16.61 -5.92 -15.85
N ILE A 366 15.42 -6.23 -16.32
CA ILE A 366 14.97 -7.58 -16.62
C ILE A 366 14.54 -7.63 -18.08
N THR A 367 15.06 -8.60 -18.82
CA THR A 367 14.54 -8.99 -20.13
C THR A 367 14.19 -10.46 -20.13
N ILE A 368 13.09 -10.81 -20.75
CA ILE A 368 12.66 -12.20 -20.91
C ILE A 368 12.43 -12.43 -22.40
N LYS A 369 13.13 -13.44 -22.93
CA LYS A 369 13.19 -13.79 -24.36
C LYS A 369 12.65 -15.20 -24.59
N ASP A 370 12.14 -15.42 -25.79
CA ASP A 370 11.81 -16.77 -26.26
C ASP A 370 13.06 -17.50 -26.83
N GLN A 371 12.84 -18.69 -27.38
CA GLN A 371 13.90 -19.51 -27.96
C GLN A 371 14.56 -18.86 -29.18
N ASP A 372 13.86 -17.98 -29.89
CA ASP A 372 14.36 -17.24 -31.05
C ASP A 372 15.01 -15.90 -30.63
N ALA A 373 15.33 -15.73 -29.34
CA ALA A 373 15.89 -14.52 -28.72
C ALA A 373 15.02 -13.26 -28.87
N LYS A 374 13.72 -13.40 -29.18
CA LYS A 374 12.80 -12.29 -29.27
C LYS A 374 12.32 -11.88 -27.89
N ILE A 375 12.39 -10.59 -27.57
CA ILE A 375 11.93 -10.05 -26.28
C ILE A 375 10.40 -10.18 -26.17
N ILE A 376 9.94 -10.86 -25.12
CA ILE A 376 8.54 -10.95 -24.72
C ILE A 376 8.24 -9.92 -23.64
N LEU A 377 9.17 -9.71 -22.69
CA LEU A 377 9.02 -8.75 -21.60
C LEU A 377 10.34 -8.03 -21.36
N ALA A 378 10.28 -6.72 -21.17
CA ALA A 378 11.39 -5.92 -20.70
C ALA A 378 10.90 -4.89 -19.66
N ALA A 379 11.70 -4.67 -18.61
CA ALA A 379 11.33 -3.79 -17.52
C ALA A 379 12.55 -3.14 -16.85
N PRO A 380 12.64 -1.79 -16.81
CA PRO A 380 13.54 -1.08 -15.92
C PRO A 380 12.89 -0.95 -14.54
N LEU A 381 13.68 -1.15 -13.49
CA LEU A 381 13.25 -1.07 -12.10
C LEU A 381 14.24 -0.23 -11.29
N THR A 382 13.75 0.40 -10.25
CA THR A 382 14.60 1.07 -9.25
C THR A 382 14.25 0.60 -7.84
N SER A 383 15.28 0.39 -7.01
CA SER A 383 15.14 0.28 -5.56
C SER A 383 15.57 1.61 -4.94
N ALA A 384 14.65 2.26 -4.24
CA ALA A 384 14.87 3.59 -3.69
C ALA A 384 14.11 3.79 -2.38
N LEU A 385 14.64 4.67 -1.52
CA LEU A 385 13.92 5.11 -0.33
C LEU A 385 12.77 6.03 -0.75
N LEU A 386 11.56 5.69 -0.35
CA LEU A 386 10.34 6.45 -0.63
C LEU A 386 9.71 6.96 0.67
N LYS A 387 9.03 8.08 0.58
CA LYS A 387 8.14 8.58 1.64
C LYS A 387 6.81 7.82 1.54
N ASN A 388 6.36 7.20 2.63
CA ASN A 388 5.13 6.40 2.64
C ASN A 388 3.86 7.22 2.41
N ASP A 389 3.92 8.52 2.69
CA ASP A 389 2.84 9.48 2.45
C ASP A 389 2.86 10.15 1.08
N MET A 390 3.68 9.65 0.15
CA MET A 390 3.68 10.11 -1.25
C MET A 390 2.29 9.93 -1.86
N LEU A 391 1.77 10.98 -2.52
CA LEU A 391 0.41 11.06 -3.09
C LEU A 391 -0.73 10.98 -2.04
N SER A 392 -0.45 11.22 -0.78
CA SER A 392 -1.45 11.39 0.27
C SER A 392 -2.07 12.79 0.23
N GLU A 393 -3.11 13.00 1.05
CA GLU A 393 -3.70 14.33 1.22
C GLU A 393 -2.68 15.32 1.82
N VAL A 394 -2.74 16.56 1.38
CA VAL A 394 -1.79 17.63 1.77
C VAL A 394 -1.67 17.78 3.30
N ASN A 395 -2.81 17.70 4.02
CA ASN A 395 -2.80 17.83 5.48
C ASN A 395 -2.08 16.67 6.16
N THR A 396 -2.24 15.45 5.64
CA THR A 396 -1.53 14.26 6.14
C THR A 396 -0.02 14.40 5.93
N SER A 397 0.39 14.74 4.71
CA SER A 397 1.80 14.96 4.40
C SER A 397 2.41 16.08 5.24
N LYS A 398 1.67 17.17 5.47
CA LYS A 398 2.12 18.27 6.33
C LYS A 398 2.40 17.81 7.77
N ALA A 399 1.47 17.04 8.36
CA ALA A 399 1.64 16.51 9.71
C ALA A 399 2.85 15.54 9.82
N ILE A 400 3.10 14.76 8.77
CA ILE A 400 4.25 13.85 8.72
C ILE A 400 5.56 14.64 8.53
N GLU A 401 5.57 15.68 7.69
CA GLU A 401 6.75 16.53 7.52
C GLU A 401 7.14 17.27 8.82
N GLU A 402 6.19 17.63 9.67
CA GLU A 402 6.47 18.17 11.00
C GLU A 402 7.21 17.18 11.89
N LEU A 403 6.91 15.88 11.80
CA LEU A 403 7.63 14.82 12.52
C LEU A 403 9.01 14.56 11.92
N ARG A 404 9.19 14.74 10.60
CA ARG A 404 10.47 14.61 9.91
C ARG A 404 11.47 15.71 10.24
N ILE A 405 11.08 16.77 10.91
CA ILE A 405 12.02 17.77 11.45
C ILE A 405 12.94 17.13 12.50
N GLU A 406 12.39 16.23 13.35
CA GLU A 406 13.14 15.53 14.39
C GLU A 406 13.74 14.20 13.88
N ASP A 407 13.04 13.49 12.99
CA ASP A 407 13.47 12.24 12.38
C ASP A 407 13.29 12.31 10.86
N PRO A 408 14.32 12.70 10.08
CA PRO A 408 14.22 12.94 8.63
C PRO A 408 13.69 11.76 7.82
N TYR A 409 13.79 10.53 8.35
CA TYR A 409 13.36 9.31 7.68
C TYR A 409 12.11 8.67 8.31
N TYR A 410 11.39 9.44 9.14
CA TYR A 410 10.11 8.98 9.69
C TYR A 410 9.12 8.61 8.58
N MET A 411 8.53 7.41 8.67
CA MET A 411 7.63 6.84 7.66
C MET A 411 8.24 6.85 6.25
N THR A 412 9.41 6.25 6.13
CA THR A 412 10.06 5.97 4.84
C THR A 412 10.46 4.52 4.76
N ASP A 413 10.29 3.92 3.59
CA ASP A 413 10.68 2.53 3.33
C ASP A 413 11.40 2.41 1.98
N VAL A 414 12.27 1.41 1.86
CA VAL A 414 12.83 1.04 0.55
C VAL A 414 11.77 0.33 -0.25
N ALA A 415 11.49 0.82 -1.46
CA ALA A 415 10.58 0.19 -2.40
C ALA A 415 11.30 -0.24 -3.67
N LEU A 416 10.91 -1.40 -4.21
CA LEU A 416 11.28 -1.83 -5.55
C LEU A 416 10.16 -1.40 -6.51
N SER A 417 10.45 -0.44 -7.38
CA SER A 417 9.47 0.17 -8.28
C SER A 417 9.76 -0.15 -9.74
N LEU A 418 8.73 -0.48 -10.49
CA LEU A 418 8.77 -0.47 -11.95
C LEU A 418 8.95 0.99 -12.42
N GLY A 419 10.01 1.26 -13.21
CA GLY A 419 10.45 2.61 -13.51
C GLY A 419 11.11 3.29 -12.31
N SER A 420 10.90 4.59 -12.14
CA SER A 420 11.47 5.38 -11.04
C SER A 420 10.50 6.48 -10.59
N VAL A 421 10.77 7.10 -9.44
CA VAL A 421 10.00 8.28 -8.98
C VAL A 421 10.19 9.52 -9.87
N PHE A 422 11.18 9.50 -10.74
CA PHE A 422 11.47 10.57 -11.69
C PHE A 422 10.76 10.39 -13.03
N SER A 423 10.53 9.15 -13.46
CA SER A 423 9.96 8.83 -14.77
C SER A 423 8.46 8.51 -14.67
N GLU A 424 7.71 8.83 -15.71
CA GLU A 424 6.29 8.50 -15.88
C GLU A 424 6.08 7.81 -17.23
N GLY A 425 5.05 6.97 -17.37
CA GLY A 425 4.65 6.33 -18.61
C GLY A 425 4.72 4.81 -18.60
N ALA A 426 4.72 4.19 -19.79
CA ALA A 426 4.65 2.73 -19.93
C ALA A 426 6.02 2.06 -19.68
N HIS A 427 6.38 1.87 -18.44
CA HIS A 427 7.65 1.26 -18.02
C HIS A 427 7.75 -0.24 -18.26
N LEU A 428 6.65 -0.94 -18.49
CA LEU A 428 6.65 -2.36 -18.85
C LEU A 428 6.48 -2.50 -20.36
N PHE A 429 7.46 -3.14 -21.02
CA PHE A 429 7.25 -3.70 -22.32
C PHE A 429 6.75 -5.13 -22.18
N LEU A 430 5.58 -5.45 -22.73
CA LEU A 430 5.03 -6.78 -22.80
C LEU A 430 4.44 -7.01 -24.19
N ASN A 431 4.93 -8.04 -24.87
CA ASN A 431 4.33 -8.52 -26.10
C ASN A 431 3.14 -9.44 -25.75
N ASP A 432 1.98 -8.83 -25.53
CA ASP A 432 0.73 -9.51 -25.13
C ASP A 432 0.15 -10.43 -26.22
N ALA A 433 0.55 -10.24 -27.48
CA ALA A 433 0.23 -11.17 -28.57
C ALA A 433 1.03 -12.48 -28.51
N HIS A 434 2.11 -12.55 -27.74
CA HIS A 434 2.92 -13.76 -27.64
C HIS A 434 2.23 -14.80 -26.74
N PRO A 435 2.10 -16.09 -27.14
CA PRO A 435 1.35 -17.09 -26.39
C PRO A 435 1.90 -17.34 -24.97
N LYS A 436 3.18 -17.07 -24.72
CA LYS A 436 3.83 -17.25 -23.42
C LYS A 436 3.92 -15.95 -22.59
N HIS A 437 3.19 -14.88 -22.93
CA HIS A 437 3.28 -13.59 -22.23
C HIS A 437 2.94 -13.68 -20.73
N LEU A 438 1.91 -14.45 -20.34
CA LEU A 438 1.58 -14.64 -18.91
C LEU A 438 2.65 -15.45 -18.16
N ARG A 439 3.31 -16.40 -18.85
CA ARG A 439 4.44 -17.12 -18.27
C ARG A 439 5.65 -16.19 -18.07
N ALA A 440 5.96 -15.36 -19.06
CA ALA A 440 6.99 -14.32 -18.93
C ALA A 440 6.67 -13.36 -17.77
N THR A 441 5.43 -12.91 -17.67
CA THR A 441 5.01 -12.07 -16.55
C THR A 441 5.17 -12.76 -15.19
N ARG A 442 4.90 -14.06 -15.08
CA ARG A 442 5.13 -14.84 -13.85
C ARG A 442 6.61 -14.90 -13.48
N LEU A 443 7.48 -15.24 -14.43
CA LEU A 443 8.93 -15.23 -14.21
C LEU A 443 9.45 -13.85 -13.79
N PHE A 444 8.92 -12.81 -14.41
CA PHE A 444 9.20 -11.42 -14.00
C PHE A 444 8.84 -11.18 -12.53
N LEU A 445 7.62 -11.54 -12.11
CA LEU A 445 7.19 -11.36 -10.71
C LEU A 445 8.02 -12.19 -9.73
N GLU A 446 8.42 -13.41 -10.09
CA GLU A 446 9.31 -14.23 -9.28
C GLU A 446 10.69 -13.55 -9.11
N LYS A 447 11.23 -12.98 -10.18
CA LYS A 447 12.48 -12.22 -10.12
C LYS A 447 12.37 -10.95 -9.29
N LEU A 448 11.22 -10.27 -9.30
CA LEU A 448 10.98 -9.13 -8.42
C LEU A 448 11.06 -9.50 -6.93
N GLU A 449 10.53 -10.66 -6.54
CA GLU A 449 10.61 -11.15 -5.16
C GLU A 449 12.06 -11.44 -4.72
N GLU A 450 12.88 -11.99 -5.64
CA GLU A 450 14.31 -12.21 -5.38
C GLU A 450 15.04 -10.87 -5.18
N ILE A 451 14.82 -9.93 -6.11
CA ILE A 451 15.44 -8.58 -6.02
C ILE A 451 14.99 -7.89 -4.75
N LYS A 452 13.68 -7.87 -4.48
CA LYS A 452 13.10 -7.29 -3.26
C LYS A 452 13.80 -7.79 -1.99
N THR A 453 13.98 -9.12 -1.90
CA THR A 453 14.67 -9.76 -0.76
C THR A 453 16.14 -9.32 -0.70
N LYS A 454 16.83 -9.28 -1.84
CA LYS A 454 18.25 -8.89 -1.95
C LYS A 454 18.48 -7.45 -1.49
N VAL A 455 17.60 -6.52 -1.88
CA VAL A 455 17.76 -5.09 -1.57
C VAL A 455 17.08 -4.68 -0.26
N GLY A 456 16.39 -5.59 0.44
CA GLY A 456 15.68 -5.31 1.68
C GLY A 456 14.45 -4.40 1.50
N ALA A 457 13.85 -4.38 0.30
CA ALA A 457 12.67 -3.56 0.05
C ALA A 457 11.43 -4.12 0.77
N GLN A 458 10.59 -3.22 1.26
CA GLN A 458 9.33 -3.57 1.94
C GLN A 458 8.16 -3.67 0.95
N LEU A 459 8.25 -2.98 -0.17
CA LEU A 459 7.18 -2.83 -1.16
C LEU A 459 7.68 -3.18 -2.56
N ILE A 460 6.80 -3.79 -3.37
CA ILE A 460 6.92 -3.82 -4.84
C ILE A 460 5.83 -2.91 -5.40
N ILE A 461 6.21 -1.98 -6.26
CA ILE A 461 5.28 -1.01 -6.88
C ILE A 461 5.38 -1.14 -8.40
N LEU A 462 4.33 -1.65 -9.04
CA LEU A 462 4.18 -1.67 -10.48
C LEU A 462 3.28 -0.50 -10.88
N ARG A 463 3.85 0.55 -11.44
CA ARG A 463 3.15 1.83 -11.63
C ARG A 463 2.83 2.14 -13.09
N ASP A 464 1.97 3.15 -13.28
CA ASP A 464 1.61 3.78 -14.54
C ASP A 464 0.87 2.90 -15.55
N PHE A 465 0.21 1.85 -15.09
CA PHE A 465 -0.67 1.06 -15.94
C PHE A 465 -1.95 1.85 -16.30
N GLU A 466 -2.47 1.62 -17.48
CA GLU A 466 -3.82 2.09 -17.79
C GLU A 466 -4.86 1.32 -16.97
N LYS A 467 -5.92 2.01 -16.55
CA LYS A 467 -6.97 1.41 -15.72
C LYS A 467 -7.59 0.15 -16.36
N THR A 468 -7.65 0.10 -17.69
CA THR A 468 -8.23 -1.01 -18.47
C THR A 468 -7.15 -1.89 -19.09
N ASN A 469 -6.10 -2.25 -18.32
CA ASN A 469 -5.04 -3.14 -18.83
C ASN A 469 -5.41 -4.63 -18.71
N THR A 470 -4.79 -5.44 -19.54
CA THR A 470 -5.04 -6.91 -19.64
C THR A 470 -4.50 -7.71 -18.45
N LEU A 471 -3.56 -7.16 -17.70
CA LEU A 471 -2.90 -7.83 -16.56
C LEU A 471 -3.67 -7.69 -15.24
N ASN A 472 -4.74 -6.90 -15.18
CA ASN A 472 -5.40 -6.57 -13.91
C ASN A 472 -5.79 -7.82 -13.10
N THR A 473 -6.51 -8.76 -13.70
CA THR A 473 -6.94 -10.01 -13.02
C THR A 473 -5.73 -10.84 -12.61
N PHE A 474 -4.77 -11.01 -13.51
CA PHE A 474 -3.56 -11.78 -13.25
C PHE A 474 -2.76 -11.21 -12.07
N LEU A 475 -2.52 -9.89 -12.05
CA LEU A 475 -1.78 -9.24 -10.96
C LEU A 475 -2.51 -9.35 -9.61
N HIS A 476 -3.85 -9.23 -9.63
CA HIS A 476 -4.65 -9.44 -8.42
C HIS A 476 -4.51 -10.88 -7.88
N GLU A 477 -4.57 -11.89 -8.74
CA GLU A 477 -4.35 -13.30 -8.38
C GLU A 477 -2.94 -13.56 -7.85
N GLN A 478 -1.94 -12.80 -8.32
CA GLN A 478 -0.56 -12.86 -7.81
C GLN A 478 -0.34 -12.04 -6.53
N GLY A 479 -1.38 -11.43 -5.96
CA GLY A 479 -1.30 -10.74 -4.67
C GLY A 479 -0.94 -9.26 -4.77
N PHE A 480 -1.23 -8.61 -5.88
CA PHE A 480 -1.10 -7.16 -6.00
C PHE A 480 -2.45 -6.47 -5.77
N ILE A 481 -2.41 -5.32 -5.11
CA ILE A 481 -3.58 -4.45 -4.88
C ILE A 481 -3.51 -3.28 -5.87
N ALA A 482 -4.59 -3.07 -6.61
CA ALA A 482 -4.70 -1.94 -7.51
C ALA A 482 -5.05 -0.66 -6.74
N ILE A 483 -4.23 0.38 -6.91
CA ILE A 483 -4.44 1.70 -6.31
C ILE A 483 -4.56 2.74 -7.42
N ALA A 484 -5.55 3.61 -7.33
CA ALA A 484 -5.72 4.70 -8.29
C ALA A 484 -4.52 5.66 -8.21
N MET A 485 -3.97 5.98 -9.36
CA MET A 485 -2.96 7.03 -9.52
C MET A 485 -3.59 8.31 -10.09
N PRO A 486 -2.94 9.46 -9.96
CA PRO A 486 -3.32 10.64 -10.73
C PRO A 486 -3.32 10.35 -12.23
N ASP A 487 -4.29 10.94 -12.95
CA ASP A 487 -4.38 10.78 -14.40
C ASP A 487 -3.15 11.36 -15.11
N ALA A 488 -2.60 10.62 -16.08
CA ALA A 488 -1.60 11.15 -16.97
C ALA A 488 -2.24 12.14 -17.96
N CYS A 489 -1.48 13.17 -18.36
CA CYS A 489 -1.93 14.21 -19.29
C CYS A 489 -1.10 14.15 -20.57
N GLU A 490 -1.72 13.78 -21.68
CA GLU A 490 -1.07 13.70 -22.99
C GLU A 490 -1.68 14.66 -23.98
N LEU A 491 -0.85 15.26 -24.84
CA LEU A 491 -1.26 16.04 -26.01
C LEU A 491 -0.65 15.41 -27.25
N ALA A 492 -1.49 15.00 -28.17
CA ALA A 492 -1.12 14.48 -29.49
C ALA A 492 -1.57 15.44 -30.61
N ASN A 493 -1.28 15.11 -31.84
CA ASN A 493 -1.67 15.88 -33.00
C ASN A 493 -1.12 17.32 -32.99
N LEU A 494 0.15 17.45 -32.78
CA LEU A 494 0.87 18.72 -32.80
C LEU A 494 0.94 19.31 -34.20
N HIS A 495 1.53 19.43 -35.07
CA HIS A 495 1.66 19.82 -36.47
C HIS A 495 0.69 20.91 -36.96
N TRP A 496 0.32 21.86 -36.13
CA TRP A 496 -0.39 23.05 -36.57
C TRP A 496 0.59 24.12 -37.09
N LYS A 497 0.17 24.82 -38.14
CA LYS A 497 1.01 25.82 -38.83
C LYS A 497 0.93 27.22 -38.21
N SER A 498 -0.03 27.47 -37.33
CA SER A 498 -0.27 28.78 -36.72
C SER A 498 -0.95 28.65 -35.34
N GLU A 499 -0.91 29.71 -34.54
CA GLU A 499 -1.64 29.79 -33.28
C GLU A 499 -3.15 29.55 -33.47
N ASP A 500 -3.73 30.10 -34.54
CA ASP A 500 -5.15 29.86 -34.85
C ASP A 500 -5.41 28.37 -35.17
N GLY A 501 -4.49 27.71 -35.87
CA GLY A 501 -4.55 26.27 -36.08
C GLY A 501 -4.59 25.49 -34.75
N TYR A 502 -3.74 25.84 -33.81
CA TYR A 502 -3.77 25.26 -32.45
C TYR A 502 -5.08 25.57 -31.72
N LEU A 503 -5.51 26.84 -31.71
CA LEU A 503 -6.73 27.24 -31.03
C LEU A 503 -7.97 26.53 -31.60
N ASN A 504 -8.00 26.17 -32.85
CA ASN A 504 -9.10 25.43 -33.46
C ASN A 504 -9.21 23.98 -32.94
N THR A 505 -8.14 23.41 -32.39
CA THR A 505 -8.18 22.10 -31.73
C THR A 505 -8.84 22.16 -30.35
N LEU A 506 -8.91 23.36 -29.75
CA LEU A 506 -9.43 23.54 -28.38
C LEU A 506 -10.95 23.78 -28.40
N SER A 507 -11.60 23.39 -27.28
CA SER A 507 -13.01 23.73 -27.04
C SER A 507 -13.24 25.25 -26.92
N LYS A 508 -14.47 25.72 -27.20
CA LYS A 508 -14.84 27.13 -27.03
C LYS A 508 -14.47 27.70 -25.65
N ARG A 509 -14.67 26.90 -24.58
CA ARG A 509 -14.34 27.29 -23.20
C ARG A 509 -12.83 27.38 -22.99
N SER A 510 -12.07 26.45 -23.54
CA SER A 510 -10.60 26.45 -23.50
C SER A 510 -10.02 27.63 -24.28
N ARG A 511 -10.54 27.96 -25.47
CA ARG A 511 -10.13 29.16 -26.24
C ARG A 511 -10.37 30.47 -25.46
N LYS A 512 -11.51 30.58 -24.73
CA LYS A 512 -11.77 31.75 -23.88
C LYS A 512 -10.77 31.82 -22.72
N HIS A 513 -10.49 30.69 -22.08
CA HIS A 513 -9.47 30.60 -21.02
C HIS A 513 -8.09 30.97 -21.54
N PHE A 514 -7.66 30.42 -22.69
CA PHE A 514 -6.37 30.73 -23.33
C PHE A 514 -6.18 32.22 -23.52
N ARG A 515 -7.16 32.87 -24.16
CA ARG A 515 -7.09 34.31 -24.45
C ARG A 515 -6.97 35.16 -23.19
N LYS A 516 -7.71 34.81 -22.13
CA LYS A 516 -7.76 35.58 -20.86
C LYS A 516 -6.56 35.32 -19.98
N GLU A 517 -6.14 34.06 -19.84
CA GLU A 517 -5.22 33.62 -18.78
C GLU A 517 -3.80 33.33 -19.31
N ILE A 518 -3.61 33.25 -20.63
CA ILE A 518 -2.33 32.95 -21.26
C ILE A 518 -1.91 34.04 -22.24
N LYS A 519 -2.69 34.28 -23.30
CA LYS A 519 -2.35 35.22 -24.35
C LYS A 519 -2.23 36.65 -23.82
N ALA A 520 -3.09 37.06 -22.90
CA ALA A 520 -3.06 38.37 -22.26
C ALA A 520 -1.75 38.66 -21.51
N PHE A 521 -1.03 37.60 -21.11
CA PHE A 521 0.22 37.70 -20.34
C PHE A 521 1.46 37.41 -21.17
N GLU A 522 1.35 36.93 -22.40
CA GLU A 522 2.49 36.49 -23.21
C GLU A 522 3.54 37.61 -23.38
N ASN A 523 3.12 38.83 -23.64
CA ASN A 523 3.99 39.99 -23.84
C ASN A 523 4.77 40.45 -22.60
N TYR A 524 4.44 39.95 -21.43
CA TYR A 524 5.18 40.25 -20.20
C TYR A 524 6.45 39.42 -20.07
N PHE A 525 6.62 38.39 -20.89
CA PHE A 525 7.72 37.45 -20.79
C PHE A 525 8.68 37.50 -21.98
N THR A 526 9.92 37.22 -21.72
CA THR A 526 10.91 36.80 -22.72
C THR A 526 11.22 35.32 -22.47
N LEU A 527 11.06 34.50 -23.52
CA LEU A 527 11.44 33.09 -23.52
C LEU A 527 12.89 32.93 -23.99
N SER A 528 13.67 32.15 -23.23
CA SER A 528 15.00 31.69 -23.66
C SER A 528 15.03 30.15 -23.58
N ILE A 529 15.58 29.51 -24.61
CA ILE A 529 15.80 28.07 -24.66
C ILE A 529 17.30 27.85 -24.44
N ILE A 530 17.66 27.22 -23.31
CA ILE A 530 19.04 27.04 -22.88
C ILE A 530 19.34 25.53 -22.90
N LYS A 531 20.42 25.12 -23.57
CA LYS A 531 20.86 23.72 -23.65
C LYS A 531 22.13 23.45 -22.82
N ASP A 532 22.94 24.45 -22.57
CA ASP A 532 24.17 24.36 -21.78
C ASP A 532 24.19 25.51 -20.76
N PRO A 533 23.43 25.41 -19.66
CA PRO A 533 23.37 26.47 -18.65
C PRO A 533 24.68 26.57 -17.88
N SER A 534 25.08 27.79 -17.61
CA SER A 534 26.23 28.10 -16.72
C SER A 534 25.94 27.60 -15.28
N PRO A 535 26.97 27.40 -14.44
CA PRO A 535 26.78 27.03 -13.03
C PRO A 535 25.85 27.98 -12.25
N SER A 536 25.95 29.28 -12.55
CA SER A 536 25.11 30.31 -11.91
C SER A 536 23.66 30.23 -12.34
N GLU A 537 23.36 29.87 -13.60
CA GLU A 537 22.01 29.61 -14.10
C GLU A 537 21.44 28.35 -13.48
N ILE A 538 22.22 27.26 -13.34
CA ILE A 538 21.80 26.04 -12.63
C ILE A 538 21.43 26.38 -11.18
N ASP A 539 22.20 27.22 -10.48
CA ASP A 539 21.86 27.62 -9.12
C ASP A 539 20.51 28.35 -9.05
N GLN A 540 20.29 29.26 -9.99
CA GLN A 540 19.04 29.98 -10.07
C GLN A 540 17.86 29.04 -10.37
N PHE A 541 18.00 28.14 -11.35
CA PHE A 541 16.95 27.22 -11.76
C PHE A 541 16.62 26.20 -10.68
N TYR A 542 17.66 25.70 -9.98
CA TYR A 542 17.49 24.82 -8.84
C TYR A 542 16.77 25.53 -7.69
N GLY A 543 17.06 26.80 -7.43
CA GLY A 543 16.34 27.61 -6.43
C GLY A 543 14.84 27.79 -6.77
N LEU A 544 14.49 27.91 -8.06
CA LEU A 544 13.09 27.95 -8.51
C LEU A 544 12.42 26.58 -8.35
N PHE A 545 13.10 25.48 -8.65
CA PHE A 545 12.61 24.13 -8.43
C PHE A 545 12.35 23.86 -6.93
N GLN A 546 13.25 24.28 -6.04
CA GLN A 546 13.07 24.12 -4.60
C GLN A 546 11.81 24.83 -4.09
N GLN A 547 11.43 25.98 -4.67
CA GLN A 547 10.17 26.65 -4.32
C GLN A 547 8.96 25.78 -4.68
N VAL A 548 8.98 25.18 -5.88
CA VAL A 548 7.88 24.27 -6.28
C VAL A 548 7.81 23.06 -5.38
N TRP A 549 8.94 22.43 -5.10
CA TRP A 549 9.00 21.26 -4.22
C TRP A 549 8.41 21.54 -2.84
N ARG A 550 8.78 22.69 -2.20
CA ARG A 550 8.25 23.07 -0.87
C ARG A 550 6.72 23.29 -0.85
N HIS A 551 6.14 23.65 -1.97
CA HIS A 551 4.68 23.88 -2.08
C HIS A 551 3.90 22.64 -2.55
N ASN A 552 4.59 21.57 -2.97
CA ASN A 552 3.96 20.41 -3.58
C ASN A 552 3.83 19.21 -2.62
N LEU A 553 3.25 19.44 -1.45
CA LEU A 553 3.01 18.39 -0.46
C LEU A 553 2.00 17.31 -0.92
N GLY A 554 1.25 17.57 -1.97
CA GLY A 554 0.35 16.56 -2.54
C GLY A 554 1.06 15.43 -3.31
N ILE A 555 2.33 15.64 -3.72
CA ILE A 555 3.19 14.58 -4.27
C ILE A 555 4.14 14.06 -3.18
N ASN A 556 4.71 14.96 -2.42
CA ASN A 556 5.60 14.74 -1.26
C ASN A 556 6.73 13.71 -1.49
N THR A 557 7.53 13.91 -2.52
CA THR A 557 8.77 13.13 -2.74
C THR A 557 9.93 13.70 -1.94
N PHE A 558 11.03 12.95 -1.83
CA PHE A 558 12.32 13.57 -1.47
C PHE A 558 12.72 14.62 -2.52
N MET A 559 13.45 15.63 -2.08
CA MET A 559 13.97 16.66 -2.99
C MET A 559 15.07 16.06 -3.86
N PHE A 560 14.96 16.25 -5.18
CA PHE A 560 16.01 15.77 -6.09
C PHE A 560 17.35 16.49 -5.88
N PRO A 561 18.48 15.80 -6.05
CA PRO A 561 19.80 16.40 -5.87
C PRO A 561 20.09 17.45 -6.95
N LYS A 562 20.85 18.48 -6.60
CA LYS A 562 21.33 19.48 -7.56
C LYS A 562 22.10 18.84 -8.73
N LYS A 563 22.76 17.70 -8.51
CA LYS A 563 23.44 16.90 -9.53
C LYS A 563 22.52 16.57 -10.71
N LEU A 564 21.22 16.31 -10.49
CA LEU A 564 20.25 16.08 -11.56
C LEU A 564 20.23 17.23 -12.57
N PHE A 565 20.17 18.46 -12.10
CA PHE A 565 20.06 19.66 -12.96
C PHE A 565 21.38 19.96 -13.67
N VAL A 566 22.50 19.68 -13.00
CA VAL A 566 23.84 19.78 -13.61
C VAL A 566 23.99 18.77 -14.75
N GLU A 567 23.56 17.53 -14.54
CA GLU A 567 23.66 16.50 -15.57
C GLU A 567 22.65 16.70 -16.70
N MET A 568 21.46 17.27 -16.43
CA MET A 568 20.53 17.70 -17.48
C MET A 568 21.18 18.71 -18.43
N GLY A 569 21.89 19.71 -17.90
CA GLY A 569 22.57 20.73 -18.71
C GLY A 569 23.67 20.18 -19.62
N LYS A 570 24.24 19.00 -19.29
CA LYS A 570 25.28 18.36 -20.10
C LYS A 570 24.73 17.34 -21.11
N HIS A 571 23.44 17.00 -21.00
CA HIS A 571 22.87 15.91 -21.80
C HIS A 571 22.14 16.46 -23.03
N GLN A 572 22.47 15.94 -24.20
CA GLN A 572 22.01 16.46 -25.51
C GLN A 572 20.49 16.48 -25.70
N ASN A 573 19.74 15.60 -25.01
CA ASN A 573 18.29 15.48 -25.13
C ASN A 573 17.54 16.42 -24.18
N TRP A 574 18.25 17.17 -23.31
CA TRP A 574 17.64 18.08 -22.37
C TRP A 574 17.76 19.54 -22.81
N GLU A 575 16.73 20.31 -22.54
CA GLU A 575 16.72 21.77 -22.71
C GLU A 575 15.88 22.43 -21.62
N PHE A 576 16.18 23.69 -21.34
CA PHE A 576 15.55 24.48 -20.30
C PHE A 576 14.76 25.62 -20.98
N LEU A 577 13.44 25.64 -20.81
CA LEU A 577 12.59 26.74 -21.27
C LEU A 577 12.51 27.75 -20.12
N VAL A 578 13.17 28.87 -20.25
CA VAL A 578 13.35 29.86 -19.19
C VAL A 578 12.53 31.11 -19.50
N LEU A 579 11.70 31.53 -18.55
CA LEU A 579 10.94 32.77 -18.61
C LEU A 579 11.58 33.84 -17.71
N THR A 580 11.84 35.00 -18.31
CA THR A 580 12.20 36.23 -17.59
C THR A 580 11.13 37.28 -17.84
N LEU A 581 10.99 38.28 -16.95
CA LEU A 581 10.12 39.42 -17.22
C LEU A 581 10.76 40.34 -18.26
N ASN A 582 9.91 40.89 -19.15
CA ASN A 582 10.34 41.81 -20.17
C ASN A 582 11.00 43.04 -19.56
N ALA A 583 12.10 43.53 -20.16
CA ALA A 583 12.92 44.62 -19.63
C ALA A 583 12.16 45.91 -19.32
N ASN A 584 11.06 46.18 -20.03
CA ASN A 584 10.19 47.36 -19.79
C ASN A 584 9.41 47.31 -18.46
N LEU A 585 9.31 46.11 -17.78
CA LEU A 585 8.58 45.93 -16.55
C LEU A 585 9.51 45.82 -15.32
N LYS A 586 10.66 45.22 -15.48
CA LYS A 586 11.70 45.11 -14.48
C LYS A 586 13.03 44.78 -15.17
N PRO A 587 14.04 45.64 -15.11
CA PRO A 587 15.34 45.40 -15.76
C PRO A 587 16.12 44.32 -14.98
N SER A 588 15.63 43.12 -14.91
CA SER A 588 16.29 42.00 -14.24
C SER A 588 16.30 40.80 -15.19
N LYS A 589 17.51 40.32 -15.49
CA LYS A 589 17.70 39.05 -16.22
C LYS A 589 17.38 37.81 -15.36
N LYS A 590 16.76 37.98 -14.18
CA LYS A 590 16.48 36.91 -13.28
C LYS A 590 15.33 36.05 -13.82
N ALA A 591 15.53 34.74 -13.94
CA ALA A 591 14.49 33.80 -14.30
C ALA A 591 13.39 33.78 -13.23
N ILE A 592 12.14 33.77 -13.66
CA ILE A 592 10.96 33.65 -12.78
C ILE A 592 10.23 32.33 -12.98
N GLY A 593 10.58 31.59 -14.03
CA GLY A 593 10.07 30.25 -14.30
C GLY A 593 11.00 29.50 -15.22
N VAL A 594 11.09 28.20 -15.02
CA VAL A 594 11.85 27.28 -15.86
C VAL A 594 11.10 25.96 -16.01
N MET A 595 11.04 25.43 -17.21
CA MET A 595 10.58 24.08 -17.49
C MET A 595 11.76 23.24 -17.94
N PHE A 596 12.00 22.13 -17.26
CA PHE A 596 13.09 21.20 -17.58
C PHE A 596 12.52 20.13 -18.50
N CYS A 597 12.91 20.17 -19.76
CA CYS A 597 12.32 19.36 -20.82
C CYS A 597 13.33 18.39 -21.42
N THR A 598 12.86 17.20 -21.73
CA THR A 598 13.61 16.23 -22.54
C THR A 598 12.80 15.81 -23.76
N HIS A 599 13.47 15.30 -24.78
CA HIS A 599 12.81 14.69 -25.93
C HIS A 599 13.47 13.37 -26.31
N SER A 600 12.64 12.40 -26.66
CA SER A 600 13.06 11.08 -27.09
C SER A 600 12.03 10.51 -28.07
N GLY A 601 12.48 9.97 -29.21
CA GLY A 601 11.64 9.24 -30.17
C GLY A 601 10.36 9.97 -30.61
N GLY A 602 10.43 11.31 -30.79
CA GLY A 602 9.28 12.12 -31.18
C GLY A 602 8.32 12.52 -30.04
N THR A 603 8.62 12.14 -28.81
CA THR A 603 7.88 12.57 -27.61
C THR A 603 8.63 13.69 -26.88
N TYR A 604 7.93 14.76 -26.51
CA TYR A 604 8.46 15.88 -25.72
C TYR A 604 7.93 15.80 -24.29
N ILE A 605 8.81 15.92 -23.29
CA ILE A 605 8.47 15.65 -21.88
C ILE A 605 8.97 16.79 -21.00
N PRO A 606 8.10 17.67 -20.50
CA PRO A 606 8.41 18.63 -19.44
C PRO A 606 8.44 17.93 -18.07
N SER A 607 9.58 17.34 -17.72
CA SER A 607 9.72 16.46 -16.56
C SER A 607 9.60 17.19 -15.23
N LEU A 608 10.16 18.41 -15.13
CA LEU A 608 10.14 19.20 -13.90
C LEU A 608 9.86 20.67 -14.19
N VAL A 609 9.42 21.40 -13.18
CA VAL A 609 9.17 22.84 -13.25
C VAL A 609 9.76 23.55 -12.02
N GLY A 610 10.32 24.72 -12.27
CA GLY A 610 10.71 25.68 -11.23
C GLY A 610 10.00 27.01 -11.46
N MET A 611 9.50 27.65 -10.41
CA MET A 611 8.86 28.95 -10.54
C MET A 611 8.92 29.79 -9.26
N ASP A 612 8.91 31.10 -9.45
CA ASP A 612 8.68 32.07 -8.40
C ASP A 612 7.17 32.19 -8.16
N TYR A 613 6.70 31.77 -6.99
CA TYR A 613 5.26 31.75 -6.67
C TYR A 613 4.62 33.13 -6.60
N ASP A 614 5.37 34.18 -6.20
CA ASP A 614 4.84 35.54 -6.16
C ASP A 614 4.65 36.09 -7.57
N GLN A 615 5.57 35.79 -8.48
CA GLN A 615 5.42 36.15 -9.89
C GLN A 615 4.38 35.30 -10.60
N ASN A 616 4.24 34.02 -10.23
CA ASN A 616 3.20 33.14 -10.78
C ASN A 616 1.79 33.68 -10.49
N LYS A 617 1.53 34.18 -9.25
CA LYS A 617 0.25 34.81 -8.91
C LYS A 617 -0.06 36.07 -9.72
N LYS A 618 0.97 36.85 -10.08
CA LYS A 618 0.81 38.12 -10.81
C LYS A 618 0.66 37.93 -12.31
N PHE A 619 1.40 36.98 -12.90
CA PHE A 619 1.60 36.90 -14.34
C PHE A 619 1.21 35.55 -14.94
N ASN A 620 0.63 34.61 -14.16
CA ASN A 620 0.28 33.27 -14.64
C ASN A 620 1.50 32.49 -15.22
N THR A 621 2.65 32.58 -14.58
CA THR A 621 3.93 32.05 -15.05
C THR A 621 3.84 30.57 -15.42
N TYR A 622 3.18 29.73 -14.61
CA TYR A 622 3.01 28.29 -14.88
C TYR A 622 2.23 28.04 -16.18
N ARG A 623 1.12 28.76 -16.40
CA ARG A 623 0.31 28.64 -17.63
C ARG A 623 1.09 29.05 -18.85
N GLN A 624 1.93 30.08 -18.72
CA GLN A 624 2.81 30.52 -19.77
C GLN A 624 3.88 29.48 -20.09
N LEU A 625 4.52 28.88 -19.07
CA LEU A 625 5.48 27.78 -19.27
C LEU A 625 4.83 26.61 -20.03
N LEU A 626 3.65 26.16 -19.62
CA LEU A 626 2.92 25.08 -20.30
C LEU A 626 2.66 25.42 -21.78
N TYR A 627 2.23 26.64 -22.07
CA TYR A 627 1.97 27.05 -23.46
C TYR A 627 3.25 27.10 -24.30
N GLN A 628 4.33 27.66 -23.75
CA GLN A 628 5.62 27.70 -24.44
C GLN A 628 6.20 26.29 -24.66
N THR A 629 5.98 25.38 -23.72
CA THR A 629 6.32 23.95 -23.88
C THR A 629 5.59 23.32 -25.06
N ILE A 630 4.29 23.61 -25.22
CA ILE A 630 3.48 23.12 -26.34
C ILE A 630 3.96 23.70 -27.67
N LYS A 631 4.27 25.00 -27.72
CA LYS A 631 4.85 25.64 -28.90
C LYS A 631 6.18 24.98 -29.27
N ARG A 632 7.05 24.79 -28.30
CA ARG A 632 8.38 24.20 -28.50
C ARG A 632 8.31 22.79 -29.06
N ALA A 633 7.43 21.95 -28.52
CA ALA A 633 7.23 20.60 -29.05
C ALA A 633 6.74 20.59 -30.49
N ASN A 634 5.87 21.53 -30.87
CA ASN A 634 5.42 21.69 -32.23
C ASN A 634 6.57 22.17 -33.17
N GLU A 635 7.40 23.11 -32.72
CA GLU A 635 8.59 23.56 -33.44
C GLU A 635 9.60 22.44 -33.71
N LEU A 636 9.74 21.52 -32.75
CA LEU A 636 10.60 20.33 -32.85
C LEU A 636 9.97 19.20 -33.66
N ASN A 637 8.77 19.40 -34.24
CA ASN A 637 8.01 18.38 -34.96
C ASN A 637 7.76 17.11 -34.13
N CYS A 638 7.59 17.22 -32.81
CA CYS A 638 7.22 16.11 -31.97
C CYS A 638 5.80 15.64 -32.33
N THR A 639 5.56 14.34 -32.18
CA THR A 639 4.24 13.74 -32.46
C THR A 639 3.34 13.80 -31.22
N LYS A 640 3.96 13.89 -30.03
CA LYS A 640 3.28 13.81 -28.74
C LYS A 640 4.02 14.62 -27.67
N ILE A 641 3.25 15.14 -26.70
CA ILE A 641 3.78 15.68 -25.45
C ILE A 641 3.21 14.83 -24.31
N ASP A 642 4.08 14.32 -23.47
CA ASP A 642 3.71 13.76 -22.18
C ASP A 642 3.87 14.85 -21.12
N LEU A 643 2.76 15.42 -20.68
CA LEU A 643 2.75 16.50 -19.69
C LEU A 643 2.83 15.97 -18.26
N GLY A 644 2.86 14.65 -18.06
CA GLY A 644 2.84 14.02 -16.75
C GLY A 644 1.52 14.21 -15.98
N PHE A 645 1.48 13.73 -14.76
CA PHE A 645 0.36 13.98 -13.86
C PHE A 645 0.51 15.34 -13.16
N SER A 646 -0.38 15.69 -12.23
CA SER A 646 -0.51 16.98 -11.55
C SER A 646 -1.08 18.11 -12.44
N ALA A 647 -1.66 19.12 -11.79
CA ALA A 647 -2.25 20.29 -12.44
C ALA A 647 -3.13 19.95 -13.67
N SER A 648 -3.83 18.82 -13.65
CA SER A 648 -4.61 18.27 -14.77
C SER A 648 -5.65 19.24 -15.30
N PHE A 649 -6.19 20.11 -14.45
CA PHE A 649 -7.13 21.17 -14.86
C PHE A 649 -6.51 22.13 -15.89
N GLU A 650 -5.29 22.63 -15.63
CA GLU A 650 -4.61 23.60 -16.53
C GLU A 650 -4.18 22.92 -17.83
N LYS A 651 -3.64 21.70 -17.74
CA LYS A 651 -3.22 20.91 -18.91
C LYS A 651 -4.39 20.58 -19.83
N ARG A 652 -5.54 20.19 -19.25
CA ARG A 652 -6.78 19.96 -20.02
C ARG A 652 -7.30 21.23 -20.72
N LYS A 653 -7.13 22.41 -20.11
CA LYS A 653 -7.47 23.68 -20.74
C LYS A 653 -6.63 23.98 -21.97
N LEU A 654 -5.45 23.42 -22.05
CA LEU A 654 -4.53 23.51 -23.18
C LEU A 654 -4.68 22.35 -24.19
N GLY A 655 -5.69 21.50 -24.02
CA GLY A 655 -6.01 20.44 -24.97
C GLY A 655 -5.51 19.05 -24.58
N ALA A 656 -4.89 18.88 -23.43
CA ALA A 656 -4.44 17.57 -22.99
C ALA A 656 -5.62 16.61 -22.73
N LYS A 657 -5.45 15.37 -23.15
CA LYS A 657 -6.31 14.23 -22.82
C LYS A 657 -5.87 13.64 -21.49
N LEU A 658 -6.83 13.33 -20.63
CA LEU A 658 -6.58 12.62 -19.37
C LEU A 658 -6.67 11.11 -19.60
N ILE A 659 -5.68 10.39 -19.10
CA ILE A 659 -5.59 8.93 -19.19
C ILE A 659 -5.56 8.39 -17.75
N PRO A 660 -6.64 7.72 -17.30
CA PRO A 660 -6.69 7.13 -15.96
C PRO A 660 -5.61 6.08 -15.76
N LYS A 661 -4.85 6.21 -14.68
CA LYS A 661 -3.74 5.33 -14.34
C LYS A 661 -3.98 4.60 -13.03
N VAL A 662 -3.37 3.42 -12.90
CA VAL A 662 -3.34 2.61 -11.70
C VAL A 662 -1.91 2.15 -11.41
N ALA A 663 -1.62 1.97 -10.13
CA ALA A 663 -0.46 1.23 -9.66
C ALA A 663 -0.91 -0.07 -9.01
N TYR A 664 -0.09 -1.10 -9.10
CA TYR A 664 -0.27 -2.36 -8.39
C TYR A 664 0.81 -2.46 -7.32
N ILE A 665 0.39 -2.56 -6.07
CA ILE A 665 1.28 -2.58 -4.91
C ILE A 665 1.20 -3.95 -4.23
N GLN A 666 2.35 -4.46 -3.85
CA GLN A 666 2.47 -5.64 -3.01
C GLN A 666 3.41 -5.34 -1.84
N ALA A 667 2.95 -5.58 -0.63
CA ALA A 667 3.70 -5.45 0.61
C ALA A 667 3.82 -6.81 1.31
N ASP A 668 4.81 -6.98 2.18
CA ASP A 668 4.92 -8.19 3.00
C ASP A 668 3.86 -8.22 4.09
N ASP A 669 3.52 -7.05 4.63
CA ASP A 669 2.38 -6.89 5.51
C ASP A 669 1.55 -5.65 5.09
N ASN A 670 0.32 -5.57 5.58
CA ASN A 670 -0.57 -4.45 5.29
C ASN A 670 -0.40 -3.29 6.26
N PHE A 671 0.44 -3.45 7.29
CA PHE A 671 0.57 -2.46 8.35
C PHE A 671 0.91 -1.07 7.83
N SER A 672 1.91 -0.96 6.96
CA SER A 672 2.31 0.34 6.37
C SER A 672 1.23 0.92 5.45
N LEU A 673 0.54 0.08 4.67
CA LEU A 673 -0.55 0.51 3.78
C LEU A 673 -1.77 0.98 4.58
N GLU A 674 -2.16 0.24 5.60
CA GLU A 674 -3.31 0.59 6.45
C GLU A 674 -2.99 1.77 7.37
N ALA A 675 -1.76 1.89 7.86
CA ALA A 675 -1.32 3.06 8.62
C ALA A 675 -1.41 4.34 7.77
N LEU A 676 -1.10 4.28 6.48
CA LEU A 676 -1.28 5.40 5.55
C LEU A 676 -2.75 5.73 5.32
N ASP A 677 -3.59 4.73 5.08
CA ASP A 677 -5.03 4.92 4.89
C ASP A 677 -5.68 5.48 6.16
N TRP A 678 -5.13 5.10 7.29
CA TRP A 678 -5.51 5.57 8.61
C TRP A 678 -5.17 7.04 8.84
N LEU A 679 -4.03 7.50 8.34
CA LEU A 679 -3.62 8.91 8.38
C LEU A 679 -4.40 9.76 7.36
N ARG A 680 -4.83 9.17 6.23
CA ARG A 680 -5.65 9.86 5.22
C ARG A 680 -7.02 10.31 5.73
N LYS A 681 -7.58 9.59 6.70
CA LYS A 681 -8.92 9.88 7.27
C LYS A 681 -8.89 10.90 8.42
N ASN A 682 -7.75 11.48 8.72
CA ASN A 682 -7.54 12.54 9.68
C ASN A 682 -7.18 13.85 9.01
#